data_afbffa73e6ac4051ed02f75eb0a145cf
#
_entry.id   afbffa73e6ac4051ed02f75eb0a145cf
#
_cell.length_a   1.000
_cell.length_b   1.000
_cell.length_c   1.000
_cell.angle_alpha   90.00
_cell.angle_beta   90.00
_cell.angle_gamma   90.00
#
_symmetry.space_group_name_H-M   'P 1'
#
loop_
_entity.id
_entity.type
_entity.pdbx_description
1 polymer ?
#
loop_
_entity_poly.entity_id
_entity_poly.type
_entity_poly.pdbx_seq_one_letter_code
_entity_poly.pdbx_strand_id
1 'polypeptide(L)'
;MLQNKSYVRKTRAGKIEKVVKEHYLRDDIYCGAPACTVCDTSAARLSPNASTILVLDTNVVLNQIDLIENPAIDNVVVLSVVLDELRNKNLSVYNRLRALCSSPVRKFFVFSNEHHRDTYVKAMVGESPNDRNDRAIRVATQWYQRHLGSAVRILLITNDRENKRKAVEEGIFAETVESYVKSLGQPQLLDLVVQPASEDVVMDDVEDLRPSKKKIIYSEHKPMSEITAGLHRGIYHQGKLRVNRYNSFEAYVGSESIGDEIIIYGRTNMNRAFDGDIVAVELLPQDQWHVEKALSIAAEVGNYLRAEDEDEDVHLVPNSSDDAPRNASVQGPNADASLNSARPSGRVVGIIKRNWHSYCGSLEPMPLPAGIGGIAHALFVSKDRRIPKIRIQTRQLGNLLDKRIIVAVDSWDRLSRYPSGHYVRTIGEIGDRNTESEVVLIENDINCRLFSAQVLACLPPLPWSVSSEHLSDPNREDLRHVRVFSVDPPDIADVTNFVHPGTPLDDEASQRGTSVYLVERRIDMLPKPLTEDICSLRSDVERLAFSVIWEMTPEADIISTRFTKSVIKSCAALSYVEAQARMDDSRLVDPLTTDLRNMNALAKKMRQRRIDRGALTLASAEVKFQIDTETHDPLDIGMYQIREANQMVEEFMLAANVSVAEKILKHFPFCSLLRRHPTPTREMLEPLLRTAAAVGLDLDISSSKALADSLDRAVAVYFCSGDLSPPEYLHYGLAAPLYTHFTSPIRRYADVIVHRLLAASLEISKLPTVFQDRPQLTSIADSKDVLHNDLLHVTKFWDIMPVYLNYRHRNAQMASRASVELHTIIYFRKHPTDTEARIVKIRSNGFIVFVPKYGIEGPVYLTAKGDNGGGEWVVDEQHQQVKKADGSVSYNVLQMVRIHLEVVEPQPNRPKLQLTLI
;
A
#
# COMPACT_ATOMS: atom_id res chain seq x y z
N MET A 1 -2.91 14.17 45.49
CA MET A 1 -3.90 13.17 45.93
C MET A 1 -3.63 11.90 45.11
N LEU A 2 -3.36 10.79 45.75
CA LEU A 2 -3.09 9.51 45.08
C LEU A 2 -4.42 8.79 44.83
N GLN A 3 -4.69 8.44 43.55
CA GLN A 3 -5.80 7.53 43.24
C GLN A 3 -5.24 6.23 42.68
N ASN A 4 -5.60 5.11 43.28
CA ASN A 4 -5.19 3.79 42.88
C ASN A 4 -6.30 3.14 42.04
N LYS A 5 -6.03 2.84 40.77
CA LYS A 5 -6.88 1.93 39.98
C LYS A 5 -6.28 0.54 40.10
N SER A 6 -7.02 -0.37 40.76
CA SER A 6 -6.61 -1.77 40.76
C SER A 6 -7.54 -2.56 39.83
N TYR A 7 -6.93 -3.33 38.93
CA TYR A 7 -7.63 -4.31 38.11
C TYR A 7 -6.91 -5.66 38.18
N VAL A 8 -7.67 -6.70 37.98
CA VAL A 8 -7.16 -8.06 38.03
C VAL A 8 -6.85 -8.52 36.63
N ARG A 9 -5.60 -8.92 36.43
CA ARG A 9 -5.12 -9.48 35.15
C ARG A 9 -4.85 -10.97 35.36
N LYS A 10 -5.42 -11.80 34.49
CA LYS A 10 -5.10 -13.23 34.43
C LYS A 10 -3.90 -13.41 33.47
N THR A 11 -2.82 -13.95 33.99
CA THR A 11 -1.65 -14.27 33.15
C THR A 11 -1.97 -15.50 32.29
N ARG A 12 -1.21 -15.70 31.19
CA ARG A 12 -1.36 -16.90 30.31
C ARG A 12 -1.21 -18.23 31.06
N ALA A 13 -0.47 -18.24 32.17
CA ALA A 13 -0.31 -19.41 33.06
C ALA A 13 -1.46 -19.59 34.06
N GLY A 14 -2.55 -18.85 33.89
CA GLY A 14 -3.69 -18.92 34.80
C GLY A 14 -3.52 -18.17 36.13
N LYS A 15 -2.36 -17.58 36.38
CA LYS A 15 -2.09 -16.82 37.61
C LYS A 15 -2.81 -15.48 37.55
N ILE A 16 -3.54 -15.19 38.64
CA ILE A 16 -4.26 -13.94 38.83
C ILE A 16 -3.30 -12.91 39.45
N GLU A 17 -2.97 -11.86 38.70
CA GLU A 17 -2.16 -10.74 39.20
C GLU A 17 -3.03 -9.50 39.40
N LYS A 18 -2.95 -8.93 40.56
CA LYS A 18 -3.57 -7.64 40.87
C LYS A 18 -2.59 -6.54 40.41
N VAL A 19 -2.92 -5.86 39.32
CA VAL A 19 -2.17 -4.70 38.82
C VAL A 19 -2.74 -3.45 39.49
N VAL A 20 -1.92 -2.75 40.24
CA VAL A 20 -2.28 -1.45 40.83
C VAL A 20 -1.61 -0.38 39.98
N LYS A 21 -2.42 0.42 39.28
CA LYS A 21 -1.94 1.59 38.53
C LYS A 21 -2.17 2.81 39.41
N GLU A 22 -1.09 3.38 39.91
CA GLU A 22 -1.13 4.62 40.69
C GLU A 22 -1.36 5.81 39.76
N HIS A 23 -2.27 6.69 40.11
CA HIS A 23 -2.62 7.88 39.37
C HIS A 23 -2.31 9.11 40.24
N TYR A 24 -1.29 9.88 39.78
CA TYR A 24 -0.87 11.07 40.50
C TYR A 24 -1.54 12.30 39.86
N LEU A 25 -2.25 13.07 40.68
CA LEU A 25 -2.80 14.37 40.29
C LEU A 25 -1.82 15.49 40.64
N ARG A 26 -1.53 16.34 39.67
CA ARG A 26 -0.54 17.42 39.73
C ARG A 26 -1.24 18.77 39.61
N ASP A 27 -0.64 19.82 40.21
CA ASP A 27 -1.10 21.22 40.13
C ASP A 27 -0.20 22.04 39.19
N ASP A 28 0.98 21.51 38.85
CA ASP A 28 2.02 22.15 38.06
C ASP A 28 1.96 21.84 36.55
N ILE A 29 0.78 21.45 36.04
CA ILE A 29 0.56 21.25 34.60
C ILE A 29 0.16 22.59 33.97
N TYR A 30 1.00 23.08 33.07
CA TYR A 30 0.82 24.39 32.42
C TYR A 30 -0.35 24.37 31.43
N CYS A 31 -1.01 25.52 31.27
CA CYS A 31 -2.14 25.68 30.31
C CYS A 31 -1.68 25.87 28.85
N GLY A 32 -0.40 26.16 28.61
CA GLY A 32 0.17 26.38 27.26
C GLY A 32 -0.15 27.72 26.62
N ALA A 33 -0.90 28.59 27.29
CA ALA A 33 -1.28 29.92 26.76
C ALA A 33 -0.28 30.99 27.22
N PRO A 34 0.32 31.77 26.29
CA PRO A 34 1.22 32.88 26.64
C PRO A 34 0.54 34.00 27.42
N ALA A 35 -0.78 34.18 27.24
CA ALA A 35 -1.57 35.20 27.96
C ALA A 35 -1.85 34.83 29.42
N CYS A 36 -1.43 33.68 29.90
CA CYS A 36 -1.65 33.24 31.26
C CYS A 36 -0.74 33.99 32.25
N THR A 37 -1.30 34.48 33.33
CA THR A 37 -0.56 35.19 34.40
C THR A 37 -0.21 34.27 35.58
N VAL A 38 -0.71 33.02 35.58
CA VAL A 38 -0.58 32.09 36.70
C VAL A 38 0.45 30.99 36.44
N CYS A 39 0.49 30.50 35.17
CA CYS A 39 1.41 29.40 34.79
C CYS A 39 2.77 29.94 34.34
N ASP A 40 3.77 29.04 34.37
CA ASP A 40 5.05 29.32 33.72
C ASP A 40 4.85 29.36 32.20
N THR A 41 5.17 30.47 31.56
CA THR A 41 4.98 30.71 30.13
C THR A 41 6.16 30.24 29.29
N SER A 42 7.23 29.72 29.91
CA SER A 42 8.42 29.24 29.20
C SER A 42 8.10 28.06 28.24
N ALA A 43 7.04 27.30 28.52
CA ALA A 43 6.55 26.18 27.70
C ALA A 43 5.31 26.52 26.85
N ALA A 44 4.98 27.82 26.68
CA ALA A 44 3.82 28.24 25.91
C ALA A 44 3.97 27.87 24.43
N ARG A 45 2.92 27.23 23.89
CA ARG A 45 2.87 26.79 22.48
C ARG A 45 1.79 27.48 21.67
N LEU A 46 0.79 28.05 22.31
CA LEU A 46 -0.28 28.78 21.65
C LEU A 46 0.22 30.17 21.21
N SER A 47 -0.50 30.80 20.30
CA SER A 47 -0.15 32.14 19.82
C SER A 47 -0.34 33.21 20.91
N PRO A 48 0.59 34.17 21.08
CA PRO A 48 0.42 35.26 22.02
C PRO A 48 -0.76 36.16 21.68
N ASN A 49 -1.15 36.25 20.43
CA ASN A 49 -2.24 37.10 19.92
C ASN A 49 -3.52 36.30 19.65
N ALA A 50 -3.68 35.10 20.23
CA ALA A 50 -4.88 34.30 20.03
C ALA A 50 -6.11 35.00 20.64
N SER A 51 -7.06 35.37 19.80
CA SER A 51 -8.39 35.88 20.26
C SER A 51 -9.29 34.77 20.75
N THR A 52 -9.12 33.57 20.20
CA THR A 52 -9.91 32.39 20.53
C THR A 52 -9.00 31.14 20.64
N ILE A 53 -9.20 30.34 21.66
CA ILE A 53 -8.58 29.06 21.82
C ILE A 53 -9.69 27.98 21.66
N LEU A 54 -9.43 26.99 20.82
CA LEU A 54 -10.36 25.90 20.54
C LEU A 54 -10.07 24.70 21.43
N VAL A 55 -11.11 24.11 21.97
CA VAL A 55 -11.06 22.77 22.60
C VAL A 55 -11.87 21.82 21.72
N LEU A 56 -11.27 20.75 21.27
CA LEU A 56 -11.92 19.82 20.34
C LEU A 56 -12.49 18.61 21.06
N ASP A 57 -13.72 18.27 20.72
CA ASP A 57 -14.34 17.00 21.11
C ASP A 57 -13.77 15.84 20.30
N THR A 58 -13.75 14.62 20.85
CA THR A 58 -13.25 13.40 20.19
C THR A 58 -13.96 13.16 18.85
N ASN A 59 -15.28 13.32 18.80
CA ASN A 59 -16.07 13.13 17.58
C ASN A 59 -15.68 14.10 16.46
N VAL A 60 -15.33 15.33 16.82
CA VAL A 60 -14.85 16.32 15.86
C VAL A 60 -13.50 15.89 15.28
N VAL A 61 -12.58 15.45 16.11
CA VAL A 61 -11.27 14.99 15.64
C VAL A 61 -11.39 13.75 14.77
N LEU A 62 -12.23 12.78 15.16
CA LEU A 62 -12.42 11.54 14.39
C LEU A 62 -12.94 11.79 12.98
N ASN A 63 -13.88 12.73 12.84
CA ASN A 63 -14.59 12.93 11.57
C ASN A 63 -14.08 14.10 10.75
N GLN A 64 -13.35 15.06 11.35
CA GLN A 64 -12.98 16.33 10.69
C GLN A 64 -11.47 16.56 10.67
N ILE A 65 -10.67 15.48 10.69
CA ILE A 65 -9.20 15.60 10.75
C ILE A 65 -8.63 16.35 9.55
N ASP A 66 -9.24 16.23 8.36
CA ASP A 66 -8.81 16.92 7.13
C ASP A 66 -9.00 18.44 7.26
N LEU A 67 -10.09 18.87 7.87
CA LEU A 67 -10.32 20.28 8.24
C LEU A 67 -9.31 20.76 9.29
N ILE A 68 -9.06 19.96 10.34
CA ILE A 68 -8.16 20.33 11.46
C ILE A 68 -6.72 20.50 10.97
N GLU A 69 -6.29 19.75 9.96
CA GLU A 69 -4.98 19.92 9.33
C GLU A 69 -4.83 21.21 8.53
N ASN A 70 -5.95 21.86 8.15
CA ASN A 70 -5.88 23.13 7.42
C ASN A 70 -5.27 24.25 8.30
N PRO A 71 -4.33 25.06 7.77
CA PRO A 71 -3.69 26.15 8.54
C PRO A 71 -4.64 27.19 9.14
N ALA A 72 -5.86 27.31 8.62
CA ALA A 72 -6.87 28.22 9.17
C ALA A 72 -7.40 27.78 10.56
N ILE A 73 -7.23 26.49 10.91
CA ILE A 73 -7.61 25.96 12.23
C ILE A 73 -6.35 25.90 13.09
N ASP A 74 -6.16 26.86 13.96
CA ASP A 74 -4.98 26.97 14.81
C ASP A 74 -5.36 27.38 16.23
N ASN A 75 -4.41 27.46 17.18
CA ASN A 75 -4.64 27.72 18.60
C ASN A 75 -5.56 26.70 19.26
N VAL A 76 -5.21 25.43 19.14
CA VAL A 76 -6.02 24.29 19.59
C VAL A 76 -5.42 23.67 20.83
N VAL A 77 -6.24 23.48 21.86
CA VAL A 77 -5.92 22.63 23.04
C VAL A 77 -6.49 21.24 22.81
N VAL A 78 -5.60 20.26 22.79
CA VAL A 78 -5.94 18.84 22.68
C VAL A 78 -5.83 18.20 24.06
N LEU A 79 -6.93 17.69 24.56
CA LEU A 79 -6.99 17.07 25.89
C LEU A 79 -6.42 15.64 25.85
N SER A 80 -5.75 15.21 26.93
CA SER A 80 -5.21 13.84 27.01
C SER A 80 -6.32 12.78 26.91
N VAL A 81 -7.52 13.02 27.43
CA VAL A 81 -8.67 12.13 27.30
C VAL A 81 -9.05 11.91 25.83
N VAL A 82 -9.00 12.95 25.01
CA VAL A 82 -9.27 12.85 23.56
C VAL A 82 -8.20 12.02 22.86
N LEU A 83 -6.92 12.23 23.18
CA LEU A 83 -5.82 11.44 22.61
C LEU A 83 -5.94 9.95 22.98
N ASP A 84 -6.25 9.64 24.23
CA ASP A 84 -6.41 8.25 24.68
C ASP A 84 -7.59 7.57 23.99
N GLU A 85 -8.68 8.27 23.80
CA GLU A 85 -9.85 7.74 23.09
C GLU A 85 -9.56 7.53 21.59
N LEU A 86 -8.90 8.47 20.93
CA LEU A 86 -8.49 8.36 19.52
C LEU A 86 -7.55 7.20 19.30
N ARG A 87 -6.58 7.00 20.22
CA ARG A 87 -5.64 5.89 20.14
C ARG A 87 -6.34 4.53 20.13
N ASN A 88 -7.44 4.41 20.85
CA ASN A 88 -8.23 3.18 20.92
C ASN A 88 -9.19 3.03 19.73
N LYS A 89 -9.76 4.13 19.20
CA LYS A 89 -10.75 4.11 18.12
C LYS A 89 -10.13 4.11 16.74
N ASN A 90 -9.15 5.00 16.49
CA ASN A 90 -8.54 5.17 15.16
C ASN A 90 -7.08 5.63 15.25
N LEU A 91 -6.16 4.69 15.11
CA LEU A 91 -4.73 4.95 15.22
C LEU A 91 -4.19 5.91 14.12
N SER A 92 -4.78 5.88 12.92
CA SER A 92 -4.38 6.78 11.81
C SER A 92 -4.69 8.25 12.16
N VAL A 93 -5.92 8.52 12.61
CA VAL A 93 -6.32 9.88 13.06
C VAL A 93 -5.50 10.33 14.27
N TYR A 94 -5.26 9.42 15.23
CA TYR A 94 -4.38 9.71 16.36
C TYR A 94 -2.98 10.14 15.93
N ASN A 95 -2.35 9.43 14.98
CA ASN A 95 -1.01 9.77 14.49
C ASN A 95 -0.99 11.12 13.75
N ARG A 96 -2.01 11.41 12.96
CA ARG A 96 -2.18 12.71 12.27
C ARG A 96 -2.30 13.85 13.28
N LEU A 97 -3.17 13.73 14.28
CA LEU A 97 -3.32 14.73 15.33
C LEU A 97 -2.02 14.91 16.15
N ARG A 98 -1.35 13.81 16.49
CA ARG A 98 -0.06 13.86 17.20
C ARG A 98 1.01 14.58 16.39
N ALA A 99 1.04 14.40 15.08
CA ALA A 99 1.95 15.15 14.20
C ALA A 99 1.69 16.67 14.25
N LEU A 100 0.41 17.10 14.29
CA LEU A 100 0.07 18.51 14.49
C LEU A 100 0.54 19.03 15.85
N CYS A 101 0.33 18.27 16.91
CA CYS A 101 0.78 18.63 18.26
C CYS A 101 2.32 18.70 18.39
N SER A 102 3.05 17.91 17.59
CA SER A 102 4.52 17.90 17.58
C SER A 102 5.12 18.98 16.67
N SER A 103 4.34 19.53 15.73
CA SER A 103 4.81 20.54 14.77
C SER A 103 5.17 21.86 15.47
N PRO A 104 6.35 22.46 15.22
CA PRO A 104 6.70 23.76 15.77
C PRO A 104 5.94 24.92 15.10
N VAL A 105 5.44 24.72 13.90
CA VAL A 105 4.73 25.74 13.10
C VAL A 105 3.28 25.87 13.57
N ARG A 106 2.61 24.74 13.87
CA ARG A 106 1.21 24.70 14.27
C ARG A 106 1.08 24.99 15.77
N LYS A 107 0.06 25.76 16.12
CA LYS A 107 -0.22 26.19 17.48
C LYS A 107 -1.19 25.23 18.18
N PHE A 108 -0.72 23.97 18.35
CA PHE A 108 -1.43 22.91 19.05
C PHE A 108 -0.74 22.58 20.35
N PHE A 109 -1.50 22.53 21.43
CA PHE A 109 -1.02 22.25 22.76
C PHE A 109 -1.73 21.03 23.36
N VAL A 110 -0.97 20.07 23.89
CA VAL A 110 -1.53 18.89 24.59
C VAL A 110 -1.65 19.21 26.07
N PHE A 111 -2.85 19.20 26.59
CA PHE A 111 -3.11 19.41 28.00
C PHE A 111 -3.49 18.08 28.68
N SER A 112 -2.74 17.72 29.74
CA SER A 112 -2.92 16.46 30.46
C SER A 112 -4.06 16.57 31.50
N ASN A 113 -5.29 16.77 31.05
CA ASN A 113 -6.46 16.95 31.91
C ASN A 113 -6.73 15.75 32.85
N GLU A 114 -6.35 14.55 32.46
CA GLU A 114 -6.47 13.34 33.29
C GLU A 114 -5.50 13.33 34.49
N HIS A 115 -4.42 14.11 34.45
CA HIS A 115 -3.41 14.20 35.50
C HIS A 115 -3.43 15.54 36.23
N HIS A 116 -4.25 16.49 35.80
CA HIS A 116 -4.37 17.79 36.44
C HIS A 116 -5.46 17.74 37.55
N ARG A 117 -5.18 18.25 38.75
CA ARG A 117 -6.04 18.13 39.93
C ARG A 117 -7.47 18.66 39.70
N ASP A 118 -7.59 19.85 39.12
CA ASP A 118 -8.87 20.55 38.99
C ASP A 118 -9.68 20.13 37.78
N THR A 119 -9.08 19.38 36.84
CA THR A 119 -9.74 18.93 35.60
C THR A 119 -9.96 17.43 35.56
N TYR A 120 -9.41 16.69 36.52
CA TYR A 120 -9.62 15.26 36.63
C TYR A 120 -11.06 14.92 37.01
N VAL A 121 -11.68 14.03 36.23
CA VAL A 121 -13.06 13.60 36.41
C VAL A 121 -13.13 12.13 36.78
N LYS A 122 -13.65 11.83 37.98
CA LYS A 122 -13.86 10.46 38.41
C LYS A 122 -15.15 9.92 37.77
N ALA A 123 -15.15 8.65 37.31
CA ALA A 123 -16.33 7.98 36.81
C ALA A 123 -17.42 7.86 37.89
N MET A 124 -18.68 8.13 37.55
CA MET A 124 -19.84 7.94 38.39
C MET A 124 -20.39 6.53 38.24
N VAL A 125 -21.15 6.08 39.23
CA VAL A 125 -21.82 4.77 39.19
C VAL A 125 -22.90 4.79 38.12
N GLY A 126 -22.83 3.88 37.14
CA GLY A 126 -23.78 3.81 36.02
C GLY A 126 -23.47 4.72 34.82
N GLU A 127 -22.39 5.53 34.88
CA GLU A 127 -21.96 6.38 33.79
C GLU A 127 -21.19 5.59 32.72
N SER A 128 -21.54 5.77 31.44
CA SER A 128 -20.77 5.14 30.37
C SER A 128 -19.39 5.77 30.25
N PRO A 129 -18.39 5.05 29.73
CA PRO A 129 -17.06 5.61 29.46
C PRO A 129 -17.11 6.83 28.54
N ASN A 130 -18.02 6.86 27.58
CA ASN A 130 -18.21 7.97 26.65
C ASN A 130 -18.76 9.22 27.37
N ASP A 131 -19.83 9.07 28.17
CA ASP A 131 -20.41 10.17 28.94
C ASP A 131 -19.42 10.78 29.95
N ARG A 132 -18.58 9.92 30.54
CA ARG A 132 -17.50 10.36 31.42
C ARG A 132 -16.46 11.19 30.65
N ASN A 133 -16.08 10.78 29.44
CA ASN A 133 -15.12 11.50 28.61
C ASN A 133 -15.68 12.86 28.17
N ASP A 134 -16.94 12.92 27.74
CA ASP A 134 -17.64 14.16 27.39
C ASP A 134 -17.67 15.13 28.57
N ARG A 135 -17.95 14.62 29.76
CA ARG A 135 -17.90 15.43 30.98
C ARG A 135 -16.51 15.92 31.33
N ALA A 136 -15.47 15.10 31.09
CA ALA A 136 -14.07 15.49 31.28
C ALA A 136 -13.65 16.62 30.32
N ILE A 137 -14.14 16.57 29.08
CA ILE A 137 -13.92 17.65 28.08
C ILE A 137 -14.59 18.94 28.55
N ARG A 138 -15.83 18.90 29.01
CA ARG A 138 -16.52 20.11 29.51
C ARG A 138 -15.86 20.70 30.76
N VAL A 139 -15.50 19.87 31.73
CA VAL A 139 -14.80 20.31 32.96
C VAL A 139 -13.46 20.97 32.61
N ALA A 140 -12.68 20.39 31.71
CA ALA A 140 -11.42 20.99 31.26
C ALA A 140 -11.65 22.32 30.54
N THR A 141 -12.66 22.40 29.67
CA THR A 141 -13.00 23.64 28.95
C THR A 141 -13.45 24.75 29.92
N GLN A 142 -14.27 24.41 30.92
CA GLN A 142 -14.71 25.34 31.94
C GLN A 142 -13.53 25.82 32.80
N TRP A 143 -12.59 24.93 33.12
CA TRP A 143 -11.36 25.29 33.83
C TRP A 143 -10.54 26.30 33.01
N TYR A 144 -10.36 26.09 31.71
CA TYR A 144 -9.67 27.03 30.81
C TYR A 144 -10.34 28.39 30.79
N GLN A 145 -11.69 28.45 30.72
CA GLN A 145 -12.44 29.69 30.77
C GLN A 145 -12.19 30.47 32.05
N ARG A 146 -12.20 29.79 33.20
CA ARG A 146 -11.93 30.44 34.52
C ARG A 146 -10.47 30.83 34.67
N HIS A 147 -9.56 29.97 34.18
CA HIS A 147 -8.12 30.13 34.34
C HIS A 147 -7.56 31.30 33.50
N LEU A 148 -8.03 31.48 32.27
CA LEU A 148 -7.61 32.57 31.40
C LEU A 148 -8.53 33.81 31.50
N GLY A 149 -9.67 33.71 32.14
CA GLY A 149 -10.61 34.80 32.37
C GLY A 149 -11.10 35.40 31.06
N SER A 150 -11.16 36.74 31.00
CA SER A 150 -11.61 37.48 29.82
C SER A 150 -10.49 37.77 28.79
N ALA A 151 -9.26 37.28 29.04
CA ALA A 151 -8.10 37.58 28.18
C ALA A 151 -8.22 36.89 26.80
N VAL A 152 -8.81 35.68 26.77
CA VAL A 152 -8.96 34.87 25.55
C VAL A 152 -10.29 34.12 25.58
N ARG A 153 -11.02 34.11 24.47
CA ARG A 153 -12.26 33.33 24.34
C ARG A 153 -11.92 31.83 24.23
N ILE A 154 -12.51 31.00 25.10
CA ILE A 154 -12.39 29.57 25.00
C ILE A 154 -13.65 29.00 24.34
N LEU A 155 -13.50 28.24 23.29
CA LEU A 155 -14.60 27.68 22.50
C LEU A 155 -14.50 26.17 22.37
N LEU A 156 -15.51 25.47 22.87
CA LEU A 156 -15.67 24.03 22.66
C LEU A 156 -16.28 23.78 21.28
N ILE A 157 -15.61 22.98 20.47
CA ILE A 157 -16.15 22.53 19.19
C ILE A 157 -16.63 21.09 19.33
N THR A 158 -17.94 20.89 19.17
CA THR A 158 -18.58 19.57 19.24
C THR A 158 -19.76 19.49 18.28
N ASN A 159 -19.89 18.34 17.57
CA ASN A 159 -21.06 18.04 16.75
C ASN A 159 -22.09 17.19 17.51
N ASP A 160 -21.77 16.74 18.73
CA ASP A 160 -22.72 16.04 19.60
C ASP A 160 -23.74 17.03 20.16
N ARG A 161 -25.01 16.83 19.81
CA ARG A 161 -26.12 17.72 20.23
C ARG A 161 -26.31 17.73 21.74
N GLU A 162 -26.19 16.55 22.37
CA GLU A 162 -26.41 16.42 23.81
C GLU A 162 -25.23 16.98 24.61
N ASN A 163 -23.98 16.74 24.15
CA ASN A 163 -22.79 17.31 24.75
C ASN A 163 -22.80 18.86 24.63
N LYS A 164 -23.20 19.38 23.45
CA LYS A 164 -23.38 20.83 23.23
C LYS A 164 -24.44 21.42 24.16
N ARG A 165 -25.63 20.79 24.31
CA ARG A 165 -26.68 21.27 25.18
C ARG A 165 -26.20 21.38 26.62
N LYS A 166 -25.57 20.30 27.16
CA LYS A 166 -25.01 20.30 28.52
C LYS A 166 -23.91 21.36 28.69
N ALA A 167 -23.03 21.54 27.69
CA ALA A 167 -22.00 22.57 27.74
C ALA A 167 -22.58 23.98 27.86
N VAL A 168 -23.63 24.31 27.09
CA VAL A 168 -24.32 25.62 27.17
C VAL A 168 -25.00 25.77 28.53
N GLU A 169 -25.64 24.77 29.06
CA GLU A 169 -26.26 24.79 30.40
C GLU A 169 -25.21 25.00 31.51
N GLU A 170 -23.99 24.49 31.32
CA GLU A 170 -22.87 24.70 32.25
C GLU A 170 -22.13 26.04 32.03
N GLY A 171 -22.63 26.89 31.13
CA GLY A 171 -22.05 28.21 30.81
C GLY A 171 -20.78 28.17 29.95
N ILE A 172 -20.58 27.07 29.18
CA ILE A 172 -19.45 26.92 28.28
C ILE A 172 -19.84 27.39 26.87
N PHE A 173 -18.98 28.18 26.22
CA PHE A 173 -19.18 28.55 24.82
C PHE A 173 -18.94 27.32 23.97
N ALA A 174 -19.98 26.82 23.28
CA ALA A 174 -19.90 25.63 22.44
C ALA A 174 -20.57 25.87 21.09
N GLU A 175 -19.86 25.49 20.02
CA GLU A 175 -20.33 25.58 18.64
C GLU A 175 -20.14 24.28 17.89
N THR A 176 -20.93 24.10 16.80
CA THR A 176 -20.70 23.01 15.86
C THR A 176 -19.57 23.40 14.90
N VAL A 177 -18.93 22.39 14.30
CA VAL A 177 -17.87 22.61 13.29
C VAL A 177 -18.38 23.53 12.17
N GLU A 178 -19.57 23.27 11.64
CA GLU A 178 -20.13 24.05 10.55
C GLU A 178 -20.36 25.52 10.93
N SER A 179 -20.89 25.78 12.15
CA SER A 179 -21.09 27.14 12.68
C SER A 179 -19.77 27.87 12.82
N TYR A 180 -18.77 27.21 13.38
CA TYR A 180 -17.44 27.76 13.55
C TYR A 180 -16.77 28.10 12.21
N VAL A 181 -16.80 27.17 11.26
CA VAL A 181 -16.20 27.38 9.92
C VAL A 181 -16.90 28.53 9.16
N LYS A 182 -18.22 28.66 9.29
CA LYS A 182 -18.94 29.82 8.74
C LYS A 182 -18.48 31.16 9.35
N SER A 183 -18.18 31.16 10.64
CA SER A 183 -17.71 32.36 11.33
C SER A 183 -16.31 32.81 10.90
N LEU A 184 -15.49 31.93 10.32
CA LEU A 184 -14.17 32.25 9.77
C LEU A 184 -14.22 33.03 8.46
N GLY A 185 -15.39 33.12 7.81
CA GLY A 185 -15.59 33.91 6.57
C GLY A 185 -14.86 33.32 5.34
N GLN A 186 -14.43 32.09 5.38
CA GLN A 186 -13.75 31.37 4.29
C GLN A 186 -14.64 30.26 3.74
N PRO A 187 -15.47 30.51 2.71
CA PRO A 187 -16.43 29.53 2.19
C PRO A 187 -15.81 28.20 1.73
N GLN A 188 -14.56 28.25 1.26
CA GLN A 188 -13.82 27.06 0.80
C GLN A 188 -13.56 26.03 1.90
N LEU A 189 -13.50 26.46 3.16
CA LEU A 189 -13.31 25.55 4.30
C LEU A 189 -14.55 24.66 4.53
N LEU A 190 -15.73 25.09 4.08
CA LEU A 190 -16.96 24.30 4.17
C LEU A 190 -16.93 23.06 3.26
N ASP A 191 -16.11 23.08 2.22
CA ASP A 191 -15.94 21.93 1.32
C ASP A 191 -15.11 20.81 1.97
N LEU A 192 -14.34 21.14 3.04
CA LEU A 192 -13.58 20.19 3.86
C LEU A 192 -14.42 19.57 5.00
N VAL A 193 -15.60 20.12 5.26
CA VAL A 193 -16.45 19.65 6.38
C VAL A 193 -17.19 18.38 5.99
N VAL A 194 -16.92 17.31 6.73
CA VAL A 194 -17.70 16.07 6.65
C VAL A 194 -19.12 16.35 7.12
N GLN A 195 -20.10 16.15 6.24
CA GLN A 195 -21.50 16.29 6.58
C GLN A 195 -21.96 15.12 7.46
N PRO A 196 -22.69 15.35 8.55
CA PRO A 196 -23.29 14.25 9.30
C PRO A 196 -24.24 13.49 8.36
N ALA A 197 -24.26 12.17 8.48
CA ALA A 197 -25.22 11.33 7.79
C ALA A 197 -26.63 11.71 8.30
N SER A 198 -27.28 12.65 7.61
CA SER A 198 -28.61 13.12 7.99
C SER A 198 -29.63 12.16 7.41
N GLU A 199 -30.45 11.59 8.28
CA GLU A 199 -31.63 10.79 7.88
C GLU A 199 -32.64 11.60 7.06
N ASP A 200 -32.52 12.94 7.00
CA ASP A 200 -33.54 13.84 6.47
C ASP A 200 -33.14 14.71 5.27
N VAL A 201 -31.89 14.70 4.79
CA VAL A 201 -31.55 15.41 3.57
C VAL A 201 -31.65 14.48 2.36
N VAL A 202 -32.87 14.31 1.95
CA VAL A 202 -33.22 13.74 0.67
C VAL A 202 -32.92 14.78 -0.40
N MET A 203 -31.77 14.65 -1.05
CA MET A 203 -31.49 15.41 -2.25
C MET A 203 -32.21 14.76 -3.42
N ASP A 204 -33.10 15.54 -4.04
CA ASP A 204 -33.72 15.16 -5.30
C ASP A 204 -32.61 15.02 -6.35
N ASP A 205 -32.49 13.83 -6.92
CA ASP A 205 -31.70 13.63 -8.12
C ASP A 205 -32.30 14.55 -9.22
N VAL A 206 -31.45 15.40 -9.79
CA VAL A 206 -31.87 16.45 -10.75
C VAL A 206 -32.52 15.88 -12.03
N GLU A 207 -32.55 14.56 -12.18
CA GLU A 207 -33.08 13.89 -13.35
C GLU A 207 -34.50 13.33 -13.21
N ASP A 208 -35.12 13.30 -12.00
CA ASP A 208 -36.48 12.81 -11.84
C ASP A 208 -37.45 13.85 -11.23
N LEU A 209 -38.02 14.66 -12.05
CA LEU A 209 -39.15 15.58 -11.74
C LEU A 209 -40.47 14.86 -11.41
N ARG A 210 -40.46 13.57 -11.05
CA ARG A 210 -41.65 12.83 -10.64
C ARG A 210 -41.50 12.32 -9.21
N PRO A 211 -42.51 12.52 -8.32
CA PRO A 211 -42.46 11.96 -6.96
C PRO A 211 -42.68 10.43 -7.02
N SER A 212 -41.64 9.67 -7.36
CA SER A 212 -41.65 8.22 -7.28
C SER A 212 -41.14 7.77 -5.91
N LYS A 213 -41.80 6.76 -5.33
CA LYS A 213 -41.39 6.12 -4.11
C LYS A 213 -39.89 5.70 -4.22
N LYS A 214 -39.02 6.19 -3.37
CA LYS A 214 -37.59 5.90 -3.41
C LYS A 214 -37.35 4.40 -3.40
N LYS A 215 -36.74 3.88 -4.48
CA LYS A 215 -36.37 2.47 -4.59
C LYS A 215 -35.16 2.20 -3.75
N ILE A 216 -35.22 1.21 -2.86
CA ILE A 216 -34.05 0.74 -2.10
C ILE A 216 -33.12 0.04 -3.09
N ILE A 217 -31.86 0.53 -3.21
CA ILE A 217 -30.88 0.01 -4.15
C ILE A 217 -30.11 -1.15 -3.52
N TYR A 218 -29.73 -1.02 -2.25
CA TYR A 218 -28.88 -1.98 -1.56
C TYR A 218 -29.59 -2.62 -0.37
N SER A 219 -29.31 -3.91 -0.12
CA SER A 219 -29.81 -4.61 1.04
C SER A 219 -29.16 -4.07 2.34
N GLU A 220 -29.85 -4.19 3.43
CA GLU A 220 -29.33 -3.84 4.75
C GLU A 220 -28.23 -4.82 5.16
N HIS A 221 -27.15 -4.28 5.77
CA HIS A 221 -26.09 -5.13 6.33
C HIS A 221 -26.60 -5.83 7.59
N LYS A 222 -26.25 -7.11 7.72
CA LYS A 222 -26.56 -7.88 8.93
C LYS A 222 -25.84 -7.33 10.14
N PRO A 223 -26.44 -7.38 11.33
CA PRO A 223 -25.78 -7.00 12.58
C PRO A 223 -24.51 -7.83 12.81
N MET A 224 -23.49 -7.24 13.43
CA MET A 224 -22.20 -7.93 13.67
C MET A 224 -22.37 -9.21 14.49
N SER A 225 -23.32 -9.27 15.42
CA SER A 225 -23.64 -10.47 16.21
C SER A 225 -24.13 -11.62 15.32
N GLU A 226 -24.98 -11.33 14.32
CA GLU A 226 -25.47 -12.32 13.35
C GLU A 226 -24.35 -12.77 12.41
N ILE A 227 -23.53 -11.84 11.94
CA ILE A 227 -22.37 -12.14 11.10
C ILE A 227 -21.41 -13.08 11.84
N THR A 228 -21.05 -12.76 13.08
CA THR A 228 -20.16 -13.60 13.90
C THR A 228 -20.74 -15.00 14.12
N ALA A 229 -22.02 -15.08 14.46
CA ALA A 229 -22.70 -16.37 14.64
C ALA A 229 -22.75 -17.19 13.33
N GLY A 230 -22.99 -16.51 12.18
CA GLY A 230 -23.01 -17.15 10.87
C GLY A 230 -21.64 -17.64 10.40
N LEU A 231 -20.56 -16.89 10.69
CA LEU A 231 -19.18 -17.32 10.43
C LEU A 231 -18.82 -18.58 11.22
N HIS A 232 -19.17 -18.63 12.53
CA HIS A 232 -18.92 -19.82 13.36
C HIS A 232 -19.72 -21.05 12.91
N ARG A 233 -20.89 -20.86 12.31
CA ARG A 233 -21.72 -21.95 11.77
C ARG A 233 -21.36 -22.35 10.34
N GLY A 234 -20.42 -21.64 9.67
CA GLY A 234 -20.07 -21.87 8.27
C GLY A 234 -21.13 -21.43 7.25
N ILE A 235 -22.13 -20.62 7.67
CA ILE A 235 -23.16 -20.05 6.79
C ILE A 235 -22.59 -18.89 5.99
N TYR A 236 -21.78 -18.06 6.63
CA TYR A 236 -21.09 -16.93 6.03
C TYR A 236 -19.60 -17.22 5.92
N HIS A 237 -18.96 -16.63 4.90
CA HIS A 237 -17.54 -16.75 4.63
C HIS A 237 -16.89 -15.38 4.74
N GLN A 238 -15.77 -15.32 5.47
CA GLN A 238 -15.02 -14.07 5.64
C GLN A 238 -13.85 -14.03 4.68
N GLY A 239 -13.63 -12.86 4.07
CA GLY A 239 -12.44 -12.62 3.28
C GLY A 239 -12.29 -11.16 2.86
N LYS A 240 -11.15 -10.87 2.23
CA LYS A 240 -10.87 -9.55 1.66
C LYS A 240 -11.47 -9.46 0.26
N LEU A 241 -12.33 -8.45 0.03
CA LEU A 241 -12.88 -8.15 -1.27
C LEU A 241 -11.79 -7.62 -2.21
N ARG A 242 -11.66 -8.21 -3.38
CA ARG A 242 -10.75 -7.78 -4.46
C ARG A 242 -11.56 -7.53 -5.71
N VAL A 243 -11.73 -6.25 -6.06
CA VAL A 243 -12.46 -5.86 -7.27
C VAL A 243 -11.55 -6.07 -8.49
N ASN A 244 -12.13 -6.61 -9.57
CA ASN A 244 -11.42 -6.81 -10.82
C ASN A 244 -10.98 -5.46 -11.41
N ARG A 245 -9.69 -5.33 -11.73
CA ARG A 245 -9.11 -4.09 -12.29
C ARG A 245 -9.69 -3.70 -13.64
N TYR A 246 -10.17 -4.67 -14.40
CA TYR A 246 -10.68 -4.48 -15.77
C TYR A 246 -12.21 -4.46 -15.83
N ASN A 247 -12.88 -4.97 -14.79
CA ASN A 247 -14.34 -5.00 -14.69
C ASN A 247 -14.76 -4.67 -13.25
N SER A 248 -15.19 -3.44 -12.99
CA SER A 248 -15.60 -2.99 -11.64
C SER A 248 -16.91 -3.60 -11.14
N PHE A 249 -17.62 -4.38 -11.98
CA PHE A 249 -18.82 -5.15 -11.59
C PHE A 249 -18.49 -6.56 -11.11
N GLU A 250 -17.22 -6.94 -11.11
CA GLU A 250 -16.77 -8.26 -10.72
C GLU A 250 -15.76 -8.14 -9.58
N ALA A 251 -15.94 -8.93 -8.53
CA ALA A 251 -15.03 -9.00 -7.41
C ALA A 251 -14.86 -10.45 -6.94
N TYR A 252 -13.78 -10.67 -6.18
CA TYR A 252 -13.39 -11.97 -5.66
C TYR A 252 -13.16 -11.89 -4.16
N VAL A 253 -13.60 -12.91 -3.44
CA VAL A 253 -13.32 -13.06 -2.01
C VAL A 253 -12.70 -14.43 -1.78
N GLY A 254 -11.42 -14.46 -1.43
CA GLY A 254 -10.75 -15.70 -1.02
C GLY A 254 -11.27 -16.15 0.35
N SER A 255 -11.69 -17.40 0.46
CA SER A 255 -12.16 -17.99 1.71
C SER A 255 -11.36 -19.23 2.06
N GLU A 256 -10.68 -19.21 3.22
CA GLU A 256 -9.94 -20.37 3.72
C GLU A 256 -10.87 -21.58 3.99
N SER A 257 -12.15 -21.34 4.28
CA SER A 257 -13.13 -22.38 4.61
C SER A 257 -13.62 -23.16 3.38
N ILE A 258 -13.53 -22.58 2.17
CA ILE A 258 -13.97 -23.23 0.92
C ILE A 258 -12.76 -23.76 0.15
N GLY A 259 -11.57 -23.17 0.35
CA GLY A 259 -10.36 -23.51 -0.41
C GLY A 259 -10.34 -22.93 -1.82
N ASP A 260 -11.36 -22.13 -2.20
CA ASP A 260 -11.51 -21.50 -3.50
C ASP A 260 -11.95 -20.04 -3.35
N GLU A 261 -11.93 -19.26 -4.45
CA GLU A 261 -12.39 -17.87 -4.50
C GLU A 261 -13.89 -17.79 -4.81
N ILE A 262 -14.62 -17.01 -4.00
CA ILE A 262 -16.03 -16.71 -4.23
C ILE A 262 -16.11 -15.51 -5.18
N ILE A 263 -16.83 -15.66 -6.28
CA ILE A 263 -17.10 -14.58 -7.24
C ILE A 263 -18.29 -13.76 -6.76
N ILE A 264 -18.16 -12.43 -6.79
CA ILE A 264 -19.27 -11.51 -6.52
C ILE A 264 -19.49 -10.66 -7.76
N TYR A 265 -20.62 -10.82 -8.40
CA TYR A 265 -20.97 -10.13 -9.62
C TYR A 265 -22.10 -9.12 -9.40
N GLY A 266 -21.90 -7.90 -9.91
CA GLY A 266 -22.84 -6.81 -9.81
C GLY A 266 -22.70 -5.97 -8.52
N ARG A 267 -22.99 -4.67 -8.64
CA ARG A 267 -22.89 -3.72 -7.50
C ARG A 267 -23.86 -4.05 -6.37
N THR A 268 -25.03 -4.57 -6.69
CA THR A 268 -26.05 -5.00 -5.72
C THR A 268 -25.52 -6.10 -4.81
N ASN A 269 -24.81 -7.10 -5.39
CA ASN A 269 -24.20 -8.19 -4.64
C ASN A 269 -22.94 -7.74 -3.88
N MET A 270 -22.20 -6.75 -4.38
CA MET A 270 -21.09 -6.13 -3.63
C MET A 270 -21.60 -5.31 -2.43
N ASN A 271 -22.86 -4.89 -2.43
CA ASN A 271 -23.57 -4.26 -1.32
C ASN A 271 -22.77 -3.17 -0.60
N ARG A 272 -22.33 -2.14 -1.34
CA ARG A 272 -21.56 -0.99 -0.81
C ARG A 272 -20.18 -1.34 -0.25
N ALA A 273 -19.60 -2.48 -0.63
CA ALA A 273 -18.23 -2.80 -0.30
C ALA A 273 -17.24 -2.23 -1.34
N PHE A 274 -16.06 -1.81 -0.87
CA PHE A 274 -14.95 -1.29 -1.67
C PHE A 274 -13.85 -2.33 -1.82
N ASP A 275 -12.97 -2.12 -2.79
CA ASP A 275 -11.74 -2.90 -2.92
C ASP A 275 -10.93 -2.84 -1.62
N GLY A 276 -10.58 -4.01 -1.09
CA GLY A 276 -9.81 -4.11 0.13
C GLY A 276 -10.62 -4.23 1.42
N ASP A 277 -11.94 -4.01 1.41
CA ASP A 277 -12.81 -4.23 2.58
C ASP A 277 -12.76 -5.70 3.01
N ILE A 278 -12.81 -5.94 4.32
CA ILE A 278 -13.04 -7.29 4.86
C ILE A 278 -14.54 -7.48 4.99
N VAL A 279 -15.07 -8.44 4.27
CA VAL A 279 -16.52 -8.66 4.13
C VAL A 279 -16.92 -10.04 4.62
N ALA A 280 -18.21 -10.15 5.02
CA ALA A 280 -18.90 -11.41 5.18
C ALA A 280 -19.76 -11.69 3.94
N VAL A 281 -19.59 -12.87 3.36
CA VAL A 281 -20.23 -13.30 2.11
C VAL A 281 -21.15 -14.49 2.38
N GLU A 282 -22.32 -14.48 1.81
CA GLU A 282 -23.26 -15.61 1.72
C GLU A 282 -23.18 -16.20 0.31
N LEU A 283 -23.07 -17.52 0.21
CA LEU A 283 -23.12 -18.18 -1.10
C LEU A 283 -24.52 -18.12 -1.70
N LEU A 284 -24.60 -17.88 -2.99
CA LEU A 284 -25.82 -17.99 -3.75
C LEU A 284 -26.16 -19.48 -4.00
N PRO A 285 -27.42 -19.83 -4.27
CA PRO A 285 -27.79 -21.16 -4.73
C PRO A 285 -27.02 -21.56 -5.99
N GLN A 286 -26.71 -22.85 -6.16
CA GLN A 286 -25.86 -23.35 -7.26
C GLN A 286 -26.39 -23.04 -8.66
N ASP A 287 -27.69 -22.89 -8.82
CA ASP A 287 -28.37 -22.49 -10.05
C ASP A 287 -28.11 -21.03 -10.46
N GLN A 288 -27.65 -20.21 -9.49
CA GLN A 288 -27.28 -18.80 -9.69
C GLN A 288 -25.76 -18.58 -9.73
N TRP A 289 -24.99 -19.65 -9.74
CA TRP A 289 -23.53 -19.51 -9.84
C TRP A 289 -23.13 -19.02 -11.23
N HIS A 290 -22.18 -18.12 -11.25
CA HIS A 290 -21.72 -17.52 -12.49
C HIS A 290 -20.85 -18.50 -13.28
N VAL A 291 -21.28 -18.77 -14.51
CA VAL A 291 -20.44 -19.52 -15.47
C VAL A 291 -19.43 -18.54 -16.06
N GLU A 292 -18.16 -18.83 -15.90
CA GLU A 292 -17.08 -18.04 -16.48
C GLU A 292 -17.25 -18.01 -18.01
N LYS A 293 -17.79 -16.92 -18.57
CA LYS A 293 -17.84 -16.72 -20.02
C LYS A 293 -16.38 -16.67 -20.51
N ALA A 294 -16.11 -17.38 -21.60
CA ALA A 294 -14.80 -17.45 -22.23
C ALA A 294 -14.15 -16.06 -22.24
N LEU A 295 -12.91 -15.98 -21.74
CA LEU A 295 -12.14 -14.78 -21.49
C LEU A 295 -12.15 -13.82 -22.70
N SER A 296 -13.10 -12.89 -22.74
CA SER A 296 -13.05 -11.76 -23.66
C SER A 296 -12.15 -10.67 -23.08
N ILE A 297 -11.47 -9.94 -23.93
CA ILE A 297 -10.86 -8.66 -23.52
C ILE A 297 -12.05 -7.78 -23.19
N ALA A 298 -12.19 -7.35 -21.92
CA ALA A 298 -13.29 -6.50 -21.51
C ALA A 298 -13.33 -5.26 -22.40
N ALA A 299 -14.48 -5.02 -23.05
CA ALA A 299 -14.70 -3.83 -23.87
C ALA A 299 -14.69 -2.60 -22.93
N GLU A 300 -13.55 -1.95 -22.83
CA GLU A 300 -13.20 -1.03 -21.74
C GLU A 300 -13.95 0.31 -21.77
N VAL A 301 -14.77 0.66 -22.77
CA VAL A 301 -15.25 2.05 -22.86
C VAL A 301 -16.69 2.23 -23.38
N GLY A 302 -17.29 1.26 -24.04
CA GLY A 302 -18.65 1.41 -24.57
C GLY A 302 -19.74 1.16 -23.54
N ASN A 303 -19.51 0.25 -22.61
CA ASN A 303 -20.52 -0.17 -21.64
C ASN A 303 -20.53 0.65 -20.34
N TYR A 304 -19.48 1.47 -20.05
CA TYR A 304 -19.48 2.27 -18.83
C TYR A 304 -20.49 3.43 -18.89
N LEU A 305 -20.67 4.05 -20.04
CA LEU A 305 -21.69 5.09 -20.21
C LEU A 305 -23.10 4.50 -20.40
N ARG A 306 -23.24 3.33 -21.09
CA ARG A 306 -24.51 2.65 -21.26
C ARG A 306 -24.93 1.82 -20.05
N ALA A 307 -24.02 1.11 -19.41
CA ALA A 307 -24.35 0.32 -18.20
C ALA A 307 -24.53 1.19 -16.94
N GLU A 308 -24.08 2.46 -16.95
CA GLU A 308 -24.42 3.42 -15.90
C GLU A 308 -25.76 4.10 -16.16
N ASP A 309 -26.24 4.17 -17.41
CA ASP A 309 -27.49 4.84 -17.83
C ASP A 309 -28.62 3.88 -18.18
N GLU A 310 -28.36 2.60 -18.46
CA GLU A 310 -29.39 1.63 -18.74
C GLU A 310 -29.71 0.76 -17.51
N ASP A 311 -30.93 0.79 -17.07
CA ASP A 311 -31.57 -0.04 -16.05
C ASP A 311 -31.59 -1.54 -16.43
N GLU A 312 -30.44 -2.20 -16.57
CA GLU A 312 -30.40 -3.67 -16.77
C GLU A 312 -30.65 -4.48 -15.48
N ASP A 313 -30.94 -3.85 -14.35
CA ASP A 313 -31.37 -4.54 -13.13
C ASP A 313 -32.84 -4.91 -13.08
N VAL A 314 -33.60 -4.86 -14.21
CA VAL A 314 -35.05 -5.02 -14.19
C VAL A 314 -35.54 -6.47 -14.37
N HIS A 315 -34.69 -7.44 -14.62
CA HIS A 315 -35.18 -8.81 -14.83
C HIS A 315 -34.52 -9.87 -13.98
N LEU A 316 -34.82 -9.88 -12.67
CA LEU A 316 -34.81 -11.09 -11.83
C LEU A 316 -35.68 -10.87 -10.60
N VAL A 317 -37.00 -10.66 -10.87
CA VAL A 317 -38.05 -10.96 -9.87
C VAL A 317 -38.77 -12.20 -10.37
N PRO A 318 -38.83 -13.29 -9.59
CA PRO A 318 -39.66 -14.43 -9.99
C PRO A 318 -41.13 -14.03 -9.84
N ASN A 319 -41.80 -13.76 -10.93
CA ASN A 319 -43.27 -13.71 -10.95
C ASN A 319 -43.80 -15.13 -10.80
N SER A 320 -44.38 -15.37 -9.63
CA SER A 320 -45.33 -16.46 -9.46
C SER A 320 -46.63 -16.10 -10.17
N SER A 321 -46.92 -16.68 -11.29
CA SER A 321 -48.32 -17.05 -11.72
C SER A 321 -48.25 -17.86 -13.00
N ASP A 322 -48.98 -18.95 -12.95
CA ASP A 322 -49.26 -19.93 -13.97
C ASP A 322 -49.58 -19.33 -15.33
N ASP A 323 -48.96 -19.88 -16.39
CA ASP A 323 -49.60 -20.41 -17.56
C ASP A 323 -48.58 -20.95 -18.57
N ALA A 324 -48.69 -22.23 -18.88
CA ALA A 324 -47.96 -22.89 -19.96
C ALA A 324 -48.61 -22.64 -21.30
N PRO A 325 -47.89 -22.64 -22.43
CA PRO A 325 -47.99 -23.85 -23.27
C PRO A 325 -46.68 -24.34 -23.94
N ARG A 326 -46.68 -25.60 -24.04
CA ARG A 326 -45.92 -26.63 -24.74
C ARG A 326 -45.27 -26.29 -26.09
N ASN A 327 -44.15 -26.99 -26.29
CA ASN A 327 -43.56 -27.57 -27.49
C ASN A 327 -42.54 -26.76 -28.31
N ALA A 328 -41.27 -27.17 -28.17
CA ALA A 328 -40.58 -27.75 -29.32
C ALA A 328 -39.26 -28.40 -28.84
N SER A 329 -39.21 -29.71 -28.95
CA SER A 329 -38.05 -30.56 -28.77
C SER A 329 -37.03 -30.39 -29.89
N VAL A 330 -35.79 -30.06 -29.56
CA VAL A 330 -34.64 -30.48 -30.37
C VAL A 330 -33.59 -31.01 -29.39
N GLN A 331 -33.48 -32.34 -29.40
CA GLN A 331 -32.38 -33.04 -28.74
C GLN A 331 -31.11 -32.90 -29.57
N GLY A 332 -30.05 -32.36 -28.95
CA GLY A 332 -28.67 -32.52 -29.40
C GLY A 332 -27.81 -33.04 -28.25
N PRO A 333 -26.97 -34.05 -28.47
CA PRO A 333 -26.22 -34.70 -27.43
C PRO A 333 -24.98 -33.85 -27.13
N ASN A 334 -24.92 -33.24 -25.96
CA ASN A 334 -23.71 -32.86 -25.22
C ASN A 334 -24.07 -31.95 -24.01
N ALA A 335 -24.87 -32.50 -23.08
CA ALA A 335 -25.28 -31.78 -21.85
C ALA A 335 -24.36 -31.98 -20.67
N ASP A 336 -23.32 -32.84 -20.76
CA ASP A 336 -22.50 -33.22 -19.61
C ASP A 336 -21.19 -32.42 -19.47
N ALA A 337 -20.81 -31.56 -20.42
CA ALA A 337 -19.55 -30.81 -20.33
C ALA A 337 -19.69 -29.40 -19.71
N SER A 338 -20.91 -28.91 -19.51
CA SER A 338 -21.14 -27.51 -19.06
C SER A 338 -21.28 -27.33 -17.53
N LEU A 339 -21.42 -28.42 -16.77
CA LEU A 339 -21.60 -28.37 -15.31
C LEU A 339 -20.28 -28.21 -14.51
N ASN A 340 -19.13 -28.38 -15.14
CA ASN A 340 -17.80 -28.32 -14.47
C ASN A 340 -17.12 -26.95 -14.48
N SER A 341 -17.76 -25.90 -15.00
CA SER A 341 -17.16 -24.54 -15.08
C SER A 341 -17.84 -23.46 -14.22
N ALA A 342 -18.88 -23.80 -13.47
CA ALA A 342 -19.55 -22.85 -12.58
C ALA A 342 -18.74 -22.70 -11.28
N ARG A 343 -18.28 -21.47 -11.00
CA ARG A 343 -17.55 -21.15 -9.78
C ARG A 343 -18.48 -20.69 -8.66
N PRO A 344 -18.13 -20.91 -7.36
CA PRO A 344 -18.90 -20.43 -6.23
C PRO A 344 -19.18 -18.92 -6.36
N SER A 345 -20.45 -18.54 -6.39
CA SER A 345 -20.86 -17.14 -6.46
C SER A 345 -21.57 -16.73 -5.18
N GLY A 346 -21.40 -15.47 -4.76
CA GLY A 346 -21.91 -15.01 -3.47
C GLY A 346 -22.36 -13.55 -3.48
N ARG A 347 -22.94 -13.12 -2.34
CA ARG A 347 -23.30 -11.73 -2.06
C ARG A 347 -22.76 -11.27 -0.73
N VAL A 348 -22.37 -10.00 -0.63
CA VAL A 348 -21.90 -9.38 0.62
C VAL A 348 -23.12 -9.13 1.52
N VAL A 349 -23.13 -9.75 2.69
CA VAL A 349 -24.17 -9.58 3.71
C VAL A 349 -23.77 -8.58 4.79
N GLY A 350 -22.49 -8.24 4.87
CA GLY A 350 -22.00 -7.22 5.81
C GLY A 350 -20.50 -6.95 5.65
N ILE A 351 -20.09 -5.82 6.21
CA ILE A 351 -18.70 -5.35 6.14
C ILE A 351 -18.14 -5.39 7.55
N ILE A 352 -17.12 -6.23 7.74
CA ILE A 352 -16.46 -6.45 9.01
C ILE A 352 -15.46 -5.33 9.31
N LYS A 353 -14.69 -4.93 8.26
CA LYS A 353 -13.72 -3.84 8.37
C LYS A 353 -13.66 -3.06 7.06
N ARG A 354 -13.88 -1.76 7.15
CA ARG A 354 -13.73 -0.83 6.03
C ARG A 354 -12.26 -0.55 5.74
N ASN A 355 -11.95 -0.41 4.44
CA ASN A 355 -10.64 -0.02 3.94
C ASN A 355 -10.70 1.33 3.22
N TRP A 356 -11.54 2.25 3.68
CA TRP A 356 -11.65 3.58 3.09
C TRP A 356 -10.40 4.41 3.39
N HIS A 357 -9.95 5.12 2.40
CA HIS A 357 -8.85 6.08 2.46
C HIS A 357 -9.17 7.26 1.54
N SER A 358 -8.28 8.20 1.40
CA SER A 358 -8.42 9.29 0.44
C SER A 358 -8.03 8.82 -0.96
N TYR A 359 -8.80 9.20 -1.96
CA TYR A 359 -8.64 8.79 -3.36
C TYR A 359 -8.24 9.98 -4.21
N CYS A 360 -7.34 9.77 -5.18
CA CYS A 360 -6.97 10.75 -6.18
C CYS A 360 -7.80 10.59 -7.45
N GLY A 361 -8.18 11.70 -8.06
CA GLY A 361 -8.96 11.67 -9.29
C GLY A 361 -9.29 13.06 -9.80
N SER A 362 -10.37 13.16 -10.56
CA SER A 362 -10.89 14.42 -11.13
C SER A 362 -12.42 14.43 -11.10
N LEU A 363 -12.98 15.61 -11.25
CA LEU A 363 -14.43 15.75 -11.40
C LEU A 363 -14.86 15.35 -12.82
N GLU A 364 -16.05 14.80 -12.92
CA GLU A 364 -16.71 14.57 -14.19
C GLU A 364 -17.08 15.91 -14.82
N PRO A 365 -16.87 16.08 -16.14
CA PRO A 365 -17.26 17.33 -16.82
C PRO A 365 -18.77 17.59 -16.66
N MET A 366 -19.09 18.75 -16.14
CA MET A 366 -20.47 19.19 -15.97
C MET A 366 -20.60 20.69 -16.22
N PRO A 367 -21.75 21.19 -16.69
CA PRO A 367 -21.96 22.63 -16.88
C PRO A 367 -21.89 23.37 -15.53
N LEU A 368 -21.30 24.57 -15.54
CA LEU A 368 -21.25 25.41 -14.37
C LEU A 368 -22.68 25.87 -13.98
N PRO A 369 -23.04 25.80 -12.70
CA PRO A 369 -24.34 26.29 -12.24
C PRO A 369 -24.49 27.78 -12.53
N ALA A 370 -25.67 28.21 -12.99
CA ALA A 370 -25.98 29.61 -13.23
C ALA A 370 -26.11 30.35 -11.89
N GLY A 371 -25.06 31.04 -11.46
CA GLY A 371 -25.03 31.87 -10.26
C GLY A 371 -23.68 31.86 -9.53
N ILE A 372 -23.25 33.02 -9.02
CA ILE A 372 -22.01 33.15 -8.25
C ILE A 372 -22.26 32.59 -6.84
N GLY A 373 -21.52 31.53 -6.43
CA GLY A 373 -21.51 31.05 -5.05
C GLY A 373 -22.51 29.92 -4.72
N GLY A 374 -23.15 29.30 -5.71
CA GLY A 374 -24.03 28.14 -5.49
C GLY A 374 -23.28 26.89 -5.09
N ILE A 375 -23.89 26.02 -4.26
CA ILE A 375 -23.41 24.68 -3.96
C ILE A 375 -23.65 23.82 -5.20
N ALA A 376 -22.58 23.21 -5.72
CA ALA A 376 -22.66 22.25 -6.81
C ALA A 376 -22.47 20.83 -6.28
N HIS A 377 -23.28 19.91 -6.81
CA HIS A 377 -23.10 18.47 -6.60
C HIS A 377 -22.35 17.90 -7.80
N ALA A 378 -21.15 17.39 -7.55
CA ALA A 378 -20.29 16.87 -8.60
C ALA A 378 -19.95 15.38 -8.33
N LEU A 379 -19.76 14.64 -9.41
CA LEU A 379 -19.27 13.27 -9.34
C LEU A 379 -17.75 13.27 -9.49
N PHE A 380 -17.08 12.78 -8.48
CA PHE A 380 -15.64 12.53 -8.48
C PHE A 380 -15.36 11.15 -9.07
N VAL A 381 -14.42 11.10 -10.01
CA VAL A 381 -13.98 9.87 -10.68
C VAL A 381 -12.55 9.57 -10.23
N SER A 382 -12.38 8.50 -9.46
CA SER A 382 -11.06 8.07 -9.00
C SER A 382 -10.16 7.63 -10.17
N LYS A 383 -8.85 7.84 -10.04
CA LYS A 383 -7.86 7.27 -10.96
C LYS A 383 -7.90 5.73 -10.93
N ASP A 384 -8.12 5.15 -9.75
CA ASP A 384 -8.32 3.72 -9.58
C ASP A 384 -9.74 3.32 -10.05
N ARG A 385 -9.81 2.53 -11.10
CA ARG A 385 -11.09 2.08 -11.71
C ARG A 385 -11.89 1.13 -10.82
N ARG A 386 -11.30 0.56 -9.80
CA ARG A 386 -11.97 -0.33 -8.84
C ARG A 386 -12.88 0.43 -7.89
N ILE A 387 -12.69 1.75 -7.80
CA ILE A 387 -13.43 2.63 -6.89
C ILE A 387 -14.64 3.21 -7.63
N PRO A 388 -15.85 3.13 -7.06
CA PRO A 388 -17.04 3.74 -7.65
C PRO A 388 -16.92 5.27 -7.70
N LYS A 389 -17.70 5.93 -8.53
CA LYS A 389 -17.82 7.40 -8.51
C LYS A 389 -18.27 7.84 -7.12
N ILE A 390 -17.74 8.97 -6.63
CA ILE A 390 -18.03 9.52 -5.30
C ILE A 390 -18.74 10.86 -5.48
N ARG A 391 -19.88 11.04 -4.84
CA ARG A 391 -20.62 12.31 -4.86
C ARG A 391 -20.00 13.27 -3.86
N ILE A 392 -19.64 14.46 -4.30
CA ILE A 392 -19.14 15.54 -3.43
C ILE A 392 -19.95 16.80 -3.61
N GLN A 393 -19.96 17.63 -2.59
CA GLN A 393 -20.48 18.99 -2.63
C GLN A 393 -19.32 19.97 -2.67
N THR A 394 -19.35 20.94 -3.57
CA THR A 394 -18.32 21.97 -3.67
C THR A 394 -18.89 23.32 -4.07
N ARG A 395 -18.26 24.39 -3.58
CA ARG A 395 -18.52 25.78 -3.98
C ARG A 395 -17.48 26.30 -4.97
N GLN A 396 -16.49 25.46 -5.29
CA GLN A 396 -15.32 25.80 -6.12
C GLN A 396 -15.33 25.05 -7.45
N LEU A 397 -16.48 24.60 -7.94
CA LEU A 397 -16.58 23.72 -9.11
C LEU A 397 -15.71 24.23 -10.29
N GLY A 398 -15.81 25.52 -10.64
CA GLY A 398 -15.04 26.09 -11.74
C GLY A 398 -13.52 26.00 -11.59
N ASN A 399 -13.02 26.01 -10.35
CA ASN A 399 -11.60 25.89 -10.08
C ASN A 399 -11.11 24.44 -10.00
N LEU A 400 -12.02 23.45 -9.92
CA LEU A 400 -11.68 22.04 -9.70
C LEU A 400 -11.84 21.16 -10.93
N LEU A 401 -12.58 21.61 -11.97
CA LEU A 401 -12.88 20.79 -13.15
C LEU A 401 -11.63 20.30 -13.90
N ASP A 402 -10.60 21.16 -14.01
CA ASP A 402 -9.35 20.85 -14.70
C ASP A 402 -8.22 20.44 -13.75
N LYS A 403 -8.57 20.07 -12.52
CA LYS A 403 -7.56 19.72 -11.49
C LYS A 403 -7.64 18.25 -11.08
N ARG A 404 -6.48 17.72 -10.71
CA ARG A 404 -6.39 16.52 -9.88
C ARG A 404 -6.64 16.90 -8.44
N ILE A 405 -7.60 16.23 -7.83
CA ILE A 405 -8.01 16.47 -6.44
C ILE A 405 -7.99 15.19 -5.63
N ILE A 406 -7.94 15.36 -4.32
CA ILE A 406 -8.11 14.28 -3.35
C ILE A 406 -9.49 14.41 -2.74
N VAL A 407 -10.19 13.28 -2.67
CA VAL A 407 -11.52 13.12 -2.08
C VAL A 407 -11.48 11.99 -1.06
N ALA A 408 -12.08 12.20 0.10
CA ALA A 408 -12.31 11.16 1.10
C ALA A 408 -13.78 10.74 1.10
N VAL A 409 -14.03 9.45 1.38
CA VAL A 409 -15.39 8.89 1.48
C VAL A 409 -15.89 9.02 2.91
N ASP A 410 -17.09 9.57 3.07
CA ASP A 410 -17.71 9.78 4.38
C ASP A 410 -18.73 8.70 4.72
N SER A 411 -19.62 8.40 3.76
CA SER A 411 -20.71 7.45 3.95
C SER A 411 -21.20 6.87 2.63
N TRP A 412 -21.93 5.76 2.71
CA TRP A 412 -22.68 5.21 1.57
C TRP A 412 -24.03 4.72 2.04
N ASP A 413 -25.04 5.50 1.73
CA ASP A 413 -26.42 5.19 2.06
C ASP A 413 -26.98 4.08 1.14
N ARG A 414 -27.90 3.24 1.65
CA ARG A 414 -28.56 2.17 0.90
C ARG A 414 -29.52 2.66 -0.21
N LEU A 415 -29.93 3.92 -0.13
CA LEU A 415 -30.78 4.57 -1.11
C LEU A 415 -30.00 5.33 -2.17
N SER A 416 -28.68 5.46 -2.03
CA SER A 416 -27.81 6.19 -2.93
C SER A 416 -26.99 5.25 -3.81
N ARG A 417 -27.02 5.51 -5.13
CA ARG A 417 -26.20 4.78 -6.12
C ARG A 417 -24.70 4.96 -5.87
N TYR A 418 -24.28 6.13 -5.39
CA TYR A 418 -22.89 6.51 -5.16
C TYR A 418 -22.62 6.81 -3.70
N PRO A 419 -21.41 6.52 -3.19
CA PRO A 419 -20.98 6.98 -1.87
C PRO A 419 -20.91 8.51 -1.86
N SER A 420 -21.08 9.09 -0.67
CA SER A 420 -20.85 10.51 -0.39
C SER A 420 -19.46 10.71 0.16
N GLY A 421 -18.84 11.81 -0.22
CA GLY A 421 -17.51 12.20 0.24
C GLY A 421 -17.30 13.70 0.25
N HIS A 422 -16.15 14.14 0.70
CA HIS A 422 -15.77 15.55 0.73
C HIS A 422 -14.41 15.78 0.03
N TYR A 423 -14.22 16.99 -0.44
CA TYR A 423 -12.96 17.48 -0.99
C TYR A 423 -11.92 17.62 0.11
N VAL A 424 -10.70 17.13 -0.11
CA VAL A 424 -9.59 17.26 0.83
C VAL A 424 -8.62 18.34 0.39
N ARG A 425 -8.04 18.22 -0.81
CA ARG A 425 -7.15 19.21 -1.40
C ARG A 425 -6.97 19.02 -2.91
N THR A 426 -6.51 20.08 -3.56
CA THR A 426 -6.04 20.04 -4.94
C THR A 426 -4.59 19.56 -4.98
N ILE A 427 -4.24 18.75 -5.98
CA ILE A 427 -2.87 18.32 -6.27
C ILE A 427 -2.24 19.25 -7.31
N GLY A 428 -2.90 19.43 -8.46
CA GLY A 428 -2.42 20.27 -9.55
C GLY A 428 -3.26 20.11 -10.81
N GLU A 429 -2.74 20.54 -11.95
CA GLU A 429 -3.43 20.46 -13.24
C GLU A 429 -3.41 19.05 -13.82
N ILE A 430 -4.51 18.66 -14.48
CA ILE A 430 -4.62 17.37 -15.15
C ILE A 430 -3.63 17.32 -16.31
N GLY A 431 -2.86 16.23 -16.38
CA GLY A 431 -1.87 16.03 -17.45
C GLY A 431 -0.52 16.71 -17.21
N ASP A 432 -0.39 17.55 -16.17
CA ASP A 432 0.92 18.01 -15.72
C ASP A 432 1.70 16.83 -15.14
N ARG A 433 2.94 16.64 -15.60
CA ARG A 433 3.77 15.49 -15.21
C ARG A 433 3.99 15.42 -13.68
N ASN A 434 4.32 16.53 -13.05
CA ASN A 434 4.60 16.54 -11.60
C ASN A 434 3.33 16.21 -10.80
N THR A 435 2.18 16.72 -11.25
CA THR A 435 0.87 16.40 -10.69
C THR A 435 0.55 14.91 -10.83
N GLU A 436 0.72 14.33 -12.01
CA GLU A 436 0.45 12.90 -12.23
C GLU A 436 1.45 12.00 -11.48
N SER A 437 2.73 12.41 -11.34
CA SER A 437 3.70 11.71 -10.49
C SER A 437 3.32 11.77 -9.00
N GLU A 438 2.82 12.92 -8.51
CA GLU A 438 2.33 13.02 -7.13
C GLU A 438 1.10 12.13 -6.92
N VAL A 439 0.19 12.06 -7.89
CA VAL A 439 -0.95 11.13 -7.88
C VAL A 439 -0.47 9.68 -7.74
N VAL A 440 0.54 9.27 -8.51
CA VAL A 440 1.12 7.91 -8.40
C VAL A 440 1.62 7.62 -6.98
N LEU A 441 2.28 8.58 -6.35
CA LEU A 441 2.79 8.42 -4.99
C LEU A 441 1.68 8.29 -3.95
N ILE A 442 0.66 9.13 -4.03
CA ILE A 442 -0.46 9.13 -3.08
C ILE A 442 -1.30 7.85 -3.22
N GLU A 443 -1.63 7.44 -4.45
CA GLU A 443 -2.40 6.21 -4.72
C GLU A 443 -1.70 4.94 -4.22
N ASN A 444 -0.37 4.95 -4.16
CA ASN A 444 0.41 3.83 -3.65
C ASN A 444 0.89 4.03 -2.21
N ASP A 445 0.34 4.99 -1.47
CA ASP A 445 0.69 5.28 -0.07
C ASP A 445 2.20 5.46 0.15
N ILE A 446 2.88 6.18 -0.74
CA ILE A 446 4.30 6.47 -0.64
C ILE A 446 4.51 7.77 0.16
N ASN A 447 5.23 7.66 1.27
CA ASN A 447 5.60 8.83 2.07
C ASN A 447 6.72 9.63 1.38
N CYS A 448 6.36 10.77 0.78
CA CYS A 448 7.28 11.69 0.13
C CYS A 448 7.58 12.95 0.97
N ARG A 449 7.12 13.01 2.22
CA ARG A 449 7.39 14.15 3.11
C ARG A 449 8.88 14.29 3.37
N LEU A 450 9.33 15.53 3.55
CA LEU A 450 10.70 15.80 3.98
C LEU A 450 10.95 15.21 5.36
N PHE A 451 12.19 14.83 5.62
CA PHE A 451 12.61 14.35 6.93
C PHE A 451 12.46 15.45 7.97
N SER A 452 11.92 15.11 9.13
CA SER A 452 11.73 16.07 10.22
C SER A 452 13.08 16.51 10.81
N ALA A 453 13.09 17.68 11.49
CA ALA A 453 14.27 18.16 12.18
C ALA A 453 14.79 17.17 13.23
N GLN A 454 13.90 16.41 13.89
CA GLN A 454 14.29 15.37 14.85
C GLN A 454 15.02 14.21 14.19
N VAL A 455 14.59 13.81 12.98
CA VAL A 455 15.27 12.78 12.18
C VAL A 455 16.63 13.27 11.71
N LEU A 456 16.71 14.50 11.22
CA LEU A 456 17.97 15.11 10.77
C LEU A 456 18.95 15.33 11.91
N ALA A 457 18.48 15.58 13.12
CA ALA A 457 19.33 15.70 14.31
C ALA A 457 19.99 14.37 14.76
N CYS A 458 19.48 13.22 14.26
CA CYS A 458 20.12 11.92 14.48
C CYS A 458 21.36 11.68 13.59
N LEU A 459 21.58 12.53 12.58
CA LEU A 459 22.71 12.38 11.67
C LEU A 459 24.01 12.82 12.35
N PRO A 460 25.16 12.16 12.05
CA PRO A 460 26.44 12.63 12.51
C PRO A 460 26.78 13.98 11.87
N PRO A 461 27.66 14.79 12.53
CA PRO A 461 28.12 16.05 11.98
C PRO A 461 28.82 15.85 10.63
N LEU A 462 28.63 16.81 9.72
CA LEU A 462 29.26 16.80 8.40
C LEU A 462 30.40 17.85 8.34
N PRO A 463 31.51 17.57 7.62
CA PRO A 463 31.83 16.35 6.89
C PRO A 463 32.20 15.19 7.83
N TRP A 464 31.69 13.99 7.51
CA TRP A 464 31.92 12.78 8.29
C TRP A 464 33.12 12.00 7.74
N SER A 465 33.96 11.46 8.63
CA SER A 465 35.09 10.58 8.30
C SER A 465 35.28 9.49 9.37
N VAL A 466 35.95 8.41 9.00
CA VAL A 466 36.33 7.36 9.96
C VAL A 466 37.27 7.96 10.99
N SER A 467 36.93 7.83 12.29
CA SER A 467 37.74 8.32 13.41
C SER A 467 38.69 7.25 13.93
N SER A 468 39.66 7.67 14.76
CA SER A 468 40.54 6.75 15.47
C SER A 468 39.78 5.79 16.40
N GLU A 469 38.62 6.20 16.91
CA GLU A 469 37.77 5.36 17.75
C GLU A 469 37.20 4.18 16.96
N HIS A 470 36.80 4.41 15.71
CA HIS A 470 36.30 3.34 14.82
C HIS A 470 37.43 2.34 14.46
N LEU A 471 38.68 2.81 14.38
CA LEU A 471 39.85 1.96 14.08
C LEU A 471 40.31 1.16 15.30
N SER A 472 40.08 1.65 16.50
CA SER A 472 40.43 0.98 17.77
C SER A 472 39.28 0.11 18.33
N ASP A 473 38.12 0.09 17.69
CA ASP A 473 37.00 -0.75 18.12
C ASP A 473 37.36 -2.26 17.96
N PRO A 474 37.40 -3.04 19.06
CA PRO A 474 37.75 -4.46 19.01
C PRO A 474 36.74 -5.31 18.18
N ASN A 475 35.55 -4.81 17.96
CA ASN A 475 34.55 -5.48 17.17
C ASN A 475 34.64 -5.18 15.66
N ARG A 476 35.64 -4.42 15.26
CA ARG A 476 35.80 -3.94 13.88
C ARG A 476 37.20 -4.26 13.36
N GLU A 477 37.23 -4.91 12.21
CA GLU A 477 38.51 -5.32 11.59
C GLU A 477 38.98 -4.26 10.58
N ASP A 478 40.27 -3.96 10.57
CA ASP A 478 40.88 -3.06 9.58
C ASP A 478 41.21 -3.84 8.30
N LEU A 479 40.37 -3.67 7.28
CA LEU A 479 40.51 -4.29 5.94
C LEU A 479 40.98 -3.29 4.88
N ARG A 480 41.54 -2.12 5.26
CA ARG A 480 42.02 -1.11 4.29
C ARG A 480 43.17 -1.60 3.43
N HIS A 481 43.86 -2.63 3.87
CA HIS A 481 44.96 -3.28 3.13
C HIS A 481 44.45 -4.24 2.05
N VAL A 482 43.19 -4.65 2.12
CA VAL A 482 42.53 -5.50 1.12
C VAL A 482 42.08 -4.63 -0.07
N ARG A 483 42.35 -5.09 -1.27
CA ARG A 483 41.92 -4.40 -2.47
C ARG A 483 40.39 -4.56 -2.62
N VAL A 484 39.65 -3.49 -2.31
CA VAL A 484 38.18 -3.41 -2.40
C VAL A 484 37.81 -2.45 -3.51
N PHE A 485 36.82 -2.79 -4.32
CA PHE A 485 36.23 -1.90 -5.31
C PHE A 485 34.71 -2.12 -5.34
N SER A 486 33.97 -1.11 -5.77
CA SER A 486 32.52 -1.20 -5.96
C SER A 486 32.17 -1.26 -7.44
N VAL A 487 31.12 -2.02 -7.77
CA VAL A 487 30.49 -2.05 -9.09
C VAL A 487 29.00 -1.77 -8.87
N ASP A 488 28.50 -0.72 -9.47
CA ASP A 488 27.19 -0.08 -9.32
C ASP A 488 26.02 -1.02 -8.94
N PRO A 489 25.23 -0.67 -7.89
CA PRO A 489 25.36 0.48 -6.99
C PRO A 489 26.22 0.17 -5.74
N PRO A 490 26.92 1.16 -5.17
CA PRO A 490 27.80 0.98 -4.01
C PRO A 490 27.03 0.95 -2.68
N ASP A 491 26.26 -0.09 -2.39
CA ASP A 491 25.28 -0.10 -1.30
C ASP A 491 25.71 -0.87 -0.01
N ILE A 492 26.95 -1.30 0.13
CA ILE A 492 27.37 -2.17 1.25
C ILE A 492 28.10 -1.38 2.33
N ALA A 493 27.43 -0.47 3.01
CA ALA A 493 27.96 0.17 4.21
C ALA A 493 27.31 -0.39 5.48
N ASP A 494 27.97 -0.18 6.65
CA ASP A 494 27.38 -0.46 7.96
C ASP A 494 26.36 0.62 8.35
N VAL A 495 25.20 0.59 7.70
CA VAL A 495 24.09 1.54 7.96
C VAL A 495 23.63 1.47 9.42
N THR A 496 23.74 0.30 10.05
CA THR A 496 23.31 0.11 11.44
C THR A 496 24.18 0.84 12.45
N ASN A 497 25.37 1.30 12.04
CA ASN A 497 26.20 2.19 12.84
C ASN A 497 25.60 3.59 13.03
N PHE A 498 24.69 4.00 12.15
CA PHE A 498 24.06 5.32 12.15
C PHE A 498 22.57 5.25 12.48
N VAL A 499 21.89 4.15 12.14
CA VAL A 499 20.46 3.92 12.40
C VAL A 499 20.31 3.06 13.65
N HIS A 500 20.31 3.72 14.82
CA HIS A 500 20.19 3.03 16.10
C HIS A 500 18.73 2.70 16.43
N PRO A 501 18.45 1.51 17.01
CA PRO A 501 17.09 1.10 17.37
C PRO A 501 16.37 2.10 18.27
N GLY A 502 15.10 2.41 17.94
CA GLY A 502 14.23 3.28 18.73
C GLY A 502 14.56 4.78 18.64
N THR A 503 15.40 5.20 17.70
CA THR A 503 15.63 6.62 17.40
C THR A 503 14.58 7.14 16.39
N PRO A 504 14.33 8.47 16.32
CA PRO A 504 13.47 9.06 15.31
C PRO A 504 13.85 8.67 13.87
N LEU A 505 15.15 8.48 13.60
CA LEU A 505 15.64 8.02 12.30
C LEU A 505 15.26 6.58 12.02
N ASP A 506 15.33 5.71 13.01
CA ASP A 506 14.90 4.30 12.91
C ASP A 506 13.39 4.18 12.70
N ASP A 507 12.61 4.95 13.45
CA ASP A 507 11.16 5.00 13.33
C ASP A 507 10.73 5.45 11.91
N GLU A 508 11.35 6.51 11.38
CA GLU A 508 11.06 7.00 10.02
C GLU A 508 11.48 5.97 8.96
N ALA A 509 12.66 5.36 9.09
CA ALA A 509 13.14 4.32 8.18
C ALA A 509 12.20 3.10 8.18
N SER A 510 11.75 2.68 9.36
CA SER A 510 10.80 1.56 9.49
C SER A 510 9.44 1.88 8.85
N GLN A 511 8.95 3.11 8.99
CA GLN A 511 7.69 3.56 8.39
C GLN A 511 7.78 3.65 6.86
N ARG A 512 8.90 4.09 6.30
CA ARG A 512 9.12 4.07 4.85
C ARG A 512 9.31 2.65 4.33
N GLY A 513 9.99 1.79 5.08
CA GLY A 513 10.22 0.38 4.82
C GLY A 513 11.18 0.09 3.66
N THR A 514 11.14 0.89 2.58
CA THR A 514 12.02 0.77 1.41
C THR A 514 12.09 2.08 0.63
N SER A 515 13.19 2.30 -0.11
CA SER A 515 13.26 3.38 -1.10
C SER A 515 12.40 3.05 -2.31
N VAL A 516 11.85 4.09 -2.95
CA VAL A 516 10.98 3.97 -4.13
C VAL A 516 11.69 4.58 -5.34
N TYR A 517 11.75 3.83 -6.44
CA TYR A 517 12.40 4.23 -7.68
C TYR A 517 11.34 4.58 -8.72
N LEU A 518 11.18 5.86 -9.00
CA LEU A 518 10.39 6.36 -10.12
C LEU A 518 11.30 6.58 -11.33
N VAL A 519 10.72 6.78 -12.48
CA VAL A 519 11.49 7.04 -13.71
C VAL A 519 12.32 8.32 -13.60
N GLU A 520 11.72 9.38 -13.04
CA GLU A 520 12.34 10.71 -12.96
C GLU A 520 13.14 10.96 -11.67
N ARG A 521 12.86 10.22 -10.57
CA ARG A 521 13.49 10.45 -9.26
C ARG A 521 13.43 9.25 -8.34
N ARG A 522 14.29 9.26 -7.33
CA ARG A 522 14.28 8.30 -6.22
C ARG A 522 13.72 8.97 -4.95
N ILE A 523 12.88 8.24 -4.23
CA ILE A 523 12.40 8.63 -2.89
C ILE A 523 13.10 7.74 -1.88
N ASP A 524 13.99 8.33 -1.11
CA ASP A 524 14.89 7.60 -0.22
C ASP A 524 14.21 7.18 1.09
N MET A 525 14.57 6.00 1.58
CA MET A 525 14.22 5.50 2.90
C MET A 525 14.95 6.27 4.01
N LEU A 526 16.18 6.66 3.77
CA LEU A 526 17.05 7.38 4.68
C LEU A 526 17.42 8.77 4.14
N PRO A 527 17.82 9.73 5.01
CA PRO A 527 18.26 11.05 4.57
C PRO A 527 19.46 11.01 3.62
N LYS A 528 19.47 11.93 2.65
CA LYS A 528 20.53 12.04 1.61
C LYS A 528 21.97 12.01 2.14
N PRO A 529 22.36 12.66 3.27
CA PRO A 529 23.71 12.56 3.77
C PRO A 529 24.14 11.12 4.07
N LEU A 530 23.24 10.24 4.49
CA LEU A 530 23.53 8.81 4.65
C LEU A 530 23.60 8.09 3.31
N THR A 531 22.65 8.33 2.41
CA THR A 531 22.53 7.55 1.16
C THR A 531 23.52 7.95 0.08
N GLU A 532 23.92 9.22 0.03
CA GLU A 532 24.76 9.76 -1.06
C GLU A 532 26.21 10.01 -0.63
N ASP A 533 26.49 10.12 0.67
CA ASP A 533 27.83 10.40 1.17
C ASP A 533 28.32 9.34 2.17
N ILE A 534 27.84 9.35 3.42
CA ILE A 534 28.43 8.60 4.54
C ILE A 534 28.46 7.09 4.29
N CYS A 535 27.39 6.52 3.74
CA CYS A 535 27.26 5.09 3.45
C CYS A 535 27.59 4.73 1.99
N SER A 536 27.95 5.69 1.16
CA SER A 536 28.33 5.44 -0.23
C SER A 536 29.81 5.06 -0.33
N LEU A 537 30.11 3.95 -1.01
CA LEU A 537 31.48 3.45 -1.23
C LEU A 537 32.16 4.20 -2.34
N ARG A 538 32.66 5.39 -2.05
CA ARG A 538 33.41 6.22 -3.00
C ARG A 538 34.86 5.76 -3.11
N SER A 539 35.47 5.95 -4.30
CA SER A 539 36.88 5.67 -4.51
C SER A 539 37.75 6.49 -3.56
N ASP A 540 38.77 5.85 -3.01
CA ASP A 540 39.79 6.42 -2.11
C ASP A 540 39.30 6.99 -0.78
N VAL A 541 38.04 6.70 -0.41
CA VAL A 541 37.45 7.11 0.86
C VAL A 541 37.25 5.93 1.80
N GLU A 542 37.62 6.10 3.07
CA GLU A 542 37.41 5.11 4.11
C GLU A 542 35.95 5.06 4.54
N ARG A 543 35.40 3.84 4.69
CA ARG A 543 33.99 3.60 5.06
C ARG A 543 33.87 2.47 6.08
N LEU A 544 32.85 2.57 6.93
CA LEU A 544 32.44 1.48 7.81
C LEU A 544 31.59 0.51 7.00
N ALA A 545 31.91 -0.78 7.10
CA ALA A 545 31.20 -1.84 6.39
C ALA A 545 30.84 -3.01 7.30
N PHE A 546 29.87 -3.80 6.87
CA PHE A 546 29.62 -5.13 7.40
C PHE A 546 30.03 -6.14 6.34
N SER A 547 31.08 -6.91 6.60
CA SER A 547 31.76 -7.74 5.60
C SER A 547 31.44 -9.21 5.76
N VAL A 548 31.22 -9.89 4.65
CA VAL A 548 31.18 -11.35 4.54
C VAL A 548 32.42 -11.78 3.77
N ILE A 549 33.25 -12.59 4.39
CA ILE A 549 34.54 -13.03 3.84
C ILE A 549 34.47 -14.52 3.61
N TRP A 550 34.71 -14.95 2.37
CA TRP A 550 34.74 -16.35 1.99
C TRP A 550 36.15 -16.77 1.57
N GLU A 551 36.55 -17.96 1.98
CA GLU A 551 37.59 -18.71 1.32
C GLU A 551 36.90 -19.62 0.31
N MET A 552 37.31 -19.52 -0.95
CA MET A 552 36.68 -20.25 -2.06
C MET A 552 37.71 -21.03 -2.87
N THR A 553 37.31 -22.19 -3.36
CA THR A 553 38.08 -22.92 -4.38
C THR A 553 37.96 -22.25 -5.73
N PRO A 554 38.90 -22.54 -6.69
CA PRO A 554 38.74 -22.13 -8.09
C PRO A 554 37.44 -22.63 -8.74
N GLU A 555 36.83 -23.67 -8.21
CA GLU A 555 35.52 -24.25 -8.62
C GLU A 555 34.33 -23.49 -8.00
N ALA A 556 34.58 -22.42 -7.22
CA ALA A 556 33.59 -21.64 -6.50
C ALA A 556 32.90 -22.40 -5.34
N ASP A 557 33.58 -23.37 -4.70
CA ASP A 557 33.09 -23.96 -3.45
C ASP A 557 33.54 -23.10 -2.27
N ILE A 558 32.61 -22.77 -1.37
CA ILE A 558 32.89 -22.02 -0.15
C ILE A 558 33.44 -22.98 0.90
N ILE A 559 34.72 -22.82 1.27
CA ILE A 559 35.39 -23.63 2.29
C ILE A 559 35.08 -23.09 3.68
N SER A 560 35.20 -21.76 3.84
CA SER A 560 34.92 -21.10 5.10
C SER A 560 34.19 -19.76 4.87
N THR A 561 33.38 -19.36 5.86
CA THR A 561 32.66 -18.09 5.85
C THR A 561 32.88 -17.37 7.18
N ARG A 562 33.36 -16.13 7.10
CA ARG A 562 33.54 -15.27 8.26
C ARG A 562 32.76 -13.97 8.10
N PHE A 563 32.17 -13.48 9.17
CA PHE A 563 31.41 -12.23 9.21
C PHE A 563 32.11 -11.27 10.19
N THR A 564 32.27 -10.03 9.80
CA THR A 564 32.89 -9.01 10.66
C THR A 564 32.39 -7.61 10.32
N LYS A 565 32.30 -6.74 11.31
CA LYS A 565 32.28 -5.30 11.04
C LYS A 565 33.67 -4.87 10.67
N SER A 566 33.83 -3.98 9.72
CA SER A 566 35.16 -3.62 9.18
C SER A 566 35.25 -2.14 8.82
N VAL A 567 36.50 -1.71 8.66
CA VAL A 567 36.84 -0.46 7.98
C VAL A 567 37.47 -0.83 6.65
N ILE A 568 36.92 -0.31 5.58
CA ILE A 568 37.39 -0.58 4.22
C ILE A 568 37.73 0.73 3.49
N LYS A 569 38.58 0.62 2.48
CA LYS A 569 38.90 1.72 1.56
C LYS A 569 38.74 1.20 0.14
N SER A 570 37.75 1.72 -0.60
CA SER A 570 37.55 1.33 -2.01
C SER A 570 38.64 1.93 -2.88
N CYS A 571 39.30 1.14 -3.74
CA CYS A 571 40.28 1.63 -4.70
C CYS A 571 39.67 2.08 -6.02
N ALA A 572 38.40 1.69 -6.30
CA ALA A 572 37.68 2.08 -7.49
C ALA A 572 36.15 2.01 -7.27
N ALA A 573 35.42 2.90 -7.93
CA ALA A 573 33.97 2.85 -8.03
C ALA A 573 33.63 2.79 -9.54
N LEU A 574 33.21 1.61 -10.01
CA LEU A 574 32.98 1.33 -11.41
C LEU A 574 31.49 1.25 -11.72
N SER A 575 31.08 1.78 -12.86
CA SER A 575 29.78 1.43 -13.43
C SER A 575 29.82 0.03 -14.05
N TYR A 576 28.64 -0.59 -14.24
CA TYR A 576 28.57 -1.89 -14.94
C TYR A 576 29.17 -1.85 -16.35
N VAL A 577 29.07 -0.71 -17.03
CA VAL A 577 29.66 -0.51 -18.37
C VAL A 577 31.18 -0.51 -18.30
N GLU A 578 31.75 0.21 -17.35
CA GLU A 578 33.21 0.28 -17.16
C GLU A 578 33.80 -1.05 -16.69
N ALA A 579 33.11 -1.74 -15.75
CA ALA A 579 33.51 -3.07 -15.31
C ALA A 579 33.50 -4.08 -16.47
N GLN A 580 32.45 -4.05 -17.32
CA GLN A 580 32.38 -4.91 -18.51
C GLN A 580 33.49 -4.59 -19.49
N ALA A 581 33.70 -3.31 -19.83
CA ALA A 581 34.73 -2.88 -20.75
C ALA A 581 36.14 -3.32 -20.29
N ARG A 582 36.42 -3.24 -18.96
CA ARG A 582 37.70 -3.73 -18.39
C ARG A 582 37.84 -5.23 -18.51
N MET A 583 36.78 -6.00 -18.32
CA MET A 583 36.80 -7.47 -18.44
C MET A 583 37.04 -7.91 -19.89
N ASP A 584 36.46 -7.18 -20.84
CA ASP A 584 36.52 -7.52 -22.27
C ASP A 584 37.86 -7.11 -22.93
N ASP A 585 38.52 -6.05 -22.43
CA ASP A 585 39.80 -5.62 -23.01
C ASP A 585 40.96 -6.48 -22.49
N SER A 586 41.36 -7.47 -23.29
CA SER A 586 42.48 -8.40 -22.99
C SER A 586 43.83 -7.73 -22.76
N ARG A 587 44.00 -6.46 -23.18
CA ARG A 587 45.24 -5.70 -22.98
C ARG A 587 45.42 -5.15 -21.60
N LEU A 588 44.31 -5.03 -20.83
CA LEU A 588 44.34 -4.59 -19.46
C LEU A 588 44.71 -5.75 -18.54
N VAL A 589 45.91 -5.66 -17.92
CA VAL A 589 46.45 -6.68 -16.98
C VAL A 589 46.74 -6.12 -15.59
N ASP A 590 46.18 -4.95 -15.30
CA ASP A 590 46.29 -4.36 -13.95
C ASP A 590 45.63 -5.26 -12.89
N PRO A 591 46.04 -5.15 -11.61
CA PRO A 591 45.51 -5.99 -10.55
C PRO A 591 43.99 -5.92 -10.37
N LEU A 592 43.38 -4.74 -10.54
CA LEU A 592 41.92 -4.55 -10.44
C LEU A 592 41.17 -5.34 -11.53
N THR A 593 41.66 -5.24 -12.79
CA THR A 593 41.05 -5.96 -13.92
C THR A 593 41.23 -7.47 -13.78
N THR A 594 42.35 -7.92 -13.23
CA THR A 594 42.60 -9.33 -12.94
C THR A 594 41.62 -9.85 -11.87
N ASP A 595 41.41 -9.08 -10.80
CA ASP A 595 40.42 -9.44 -9.76
C ASP A 595 39.00 -9.50 -10.33
N LEU A 596 38.60 -8.53 -11.16
CA LEU A 596 37.28 -8.54 -11.84
C LEU A 596 37.08 -9.81 -12.68
N ARG A 597 38.09 -10.22 -13.45
CA ARG A 597 38.01 -11.46 -14.26
C ARG A 597 37.93 -12.70 -13.40
N ASN A 598 38.71 -12.77 -12.33
CA ASN A 598 38.68 -13.90 -11.39
C ASN A 598 37.29 -14.00 -10.72
N MET A 599 36.75 -12.87 -10.24
CA MET A 599 35.40 -12.84 -9.67
C MET A 599 34.34 -13.25 -10.70
N ASN A 600 34.43 -12.75 -11.92
CA ASN A 600 33.49 -13.16 -12.99
C ASN A 600 33.57 -14.66 -13.30
N ALA A 601 34.77 -15.24 -13.30
CA ALA A 601 34.95 -16.69 -13.49
C ALA A 601 34.28 -17.51 -12.38
N LEU A 602 34.42 -17.07 -11.12
CA LEU A 602 33.74 -17.70 -9.96
C LEU A 602 32.22 -17.53 -10.07
N ALA A 603 31.75 -16.33 -10.38
CA ALA A 603 30.32 -16.03 -10.52
C ALA A 603 29.66 -16.87 -11.62
N LYS A 604 30.32 -17.08 -12.76
CA LYS A 604 29.82 -17.97 -13.82
C LYS A 604 29.62 -19.40 -13.33
N LYS A 605 30.54 -19.94 -12.52
CA LYS A 605 30.41 -21.27 -11.93
C LYS A 605 29.28 -21.32 -10.89
N MET A 606 29.17 -20.30 -10.03
CA MET A 606 28.08 -20.19 -9.03
C MET A 606 26.71 -20.13 -9.74
N ARG A 607 26.59 -19.34 -10.79
CA ARG A 607 25.38 -19.20 -11.57
C ARG A 607 24.99 -20.52 -12.24
N GLN A 608 25.95 -21.21 -12.87
CA GLN A 608 25.67 -22.50 -13.50
C GLN A 608 25.13 -23.51 -12.50
N ARG A 609 25.75 -23.62 -11.33
CA ARG A 609 25.25 -24.49 -10.26
C ARG A 609 23.84 -24.15 -9.78
N ARG A 610 23.52 -22.85 -9.72
CA ARG A 610 22.17 -22.39 -9.35
C ARG A 610 21.15 -22.79 -10.41
N ILE A 611 21.48 -22.64 -11.67
CA ILE A 611 20.65 -23.07 -12.82
C ILE A 611 20.48 -24.59 -12.79
N ASP A 612 21.53 -25.33 -12.56
CA ASP A 612 21.49 -26.82 -12.46
C ASP A 612 20.59 -27.30 -11.32
N ARG A 613 20.49 -26.51 -10.23
CA ARG A 613 19.56 -26.78 -9.11
C ARG A 613 18.11 -26.34 -9.41
N GLY A 614 17.83 -25.81 -10.59
CA GLY A 614 16.48 -25.37 -10.98
C GLY A 614 16.16 -23.92 -10.71
N ALA A 615 17.17 -23.04 -10.56
CA ALA A 615 16.92 -21.61 -10.47
C ALA A 615 16.37 -21.04 -11.78
N LEU A 616 15.37 -20.17 -11.66
CA LEU A 616 14.76 -19.53 -12.80
C LEU A 616 15.60 -18.36 -13.30
N THR A 617 15.83 -18.30 -14.58
CA THR A 617 16.42 -17.12 -15.24
C THR A 617 15.28 -16.31 -15.80
N LEU A 618 14.79 -15.32 -15.02
CA LEU A 618 13.75 -14.42 -15.45
C LEU A 618 14.39 -13.34 -16.34
N ALA A 619 14.11 -13.38 -17.63
CA ALA A 619 14.39 -12.30 -18.55
C ALA A 619 13.23 -11.29 -18.46
N SER A 620 13.15 -10.53 -17.37
CA SER A 620 12.24 -9.40 -17.30
C SER A 620 12.70 -8.33 -18.30
N ALA A 621 11.82 -7.93 -19.19
CA ALA A 621 12.04 -6.81 -20.07
C ALA A 621 11.99 -5.51 -19.25
N GLU A 622 13.11 -5.11 -18.66
CA GLU A 622 13.20 -3.86 -17.92
C GLU A 622 13.38 -2.70 -18.90
N VAL A 623 12.45 -1.76 -18.84
CA VAL A 623 12.43 -0.57 -19.70
C VAL A 623 13.28 0.52 -19.08
N LYS A 624 14.21 1.07 -19.86
CA LYS A 624 15.02 2.22 -19.47
C LYS A 624 14.63 3.44 -20.30
N PHE A 625 14.29 4.53 -19.60
CA PHE A 625 14.05 5.82 -20.22
C PHE A 625 15.34 6.64 -20.29
N GLN A 626 15.58 7.26 -21.43
CA GLN A 626 16.51 8.36 -21.52
C GLN A 626 15.72 9.64 -21.27
N ILE A 627 16.03 10.35 -20.19
CA ILE A 627 15.31 11.53 -19.74
C ILE A 627 16.12 12.77 -20.02
N ASP A 628 15.47 13.81 -20.53
CA ASP A 628 16.01 15.14 -20.66
C ASP A 628 16.33 15.72 -19.27
N THR A 629 17.53 16.29 -19.10
CA THR A 629 17.99 16.80 -17.79
C THR A 629 17.31 18.09 -17.36
N GLU A 630 16.76 18.88 -18.29
CA GLU A 630 16.11 20.14 -18.01
C GLU A 630 14.59 19.99 -17.91
N THR A 631 13.99 19.36 -18.91
CA THR A 631 12.55 19.18 -18.96
C THR A 631 12.08 17.94 -18.21
N HIS A 632 12.99 16.99 -17.94
CA HIS A 632 12.71 15.65 -17.40
C HIS A 632 11.71 14.82 -18.22
N ASP A 633 11.49 15.19 -19.48
CA ASP A 633 10.65 14.43 -20.40
C ASP A 633 11.40 13.22 -20.95
N PRO A 634 10.72 12.10 -21.25
CA PRO A 634 11.36 10.95 -21.88
C PRO A 634 11.71 11.28 -23.34
N LEU A 635 13.00 11.19 -23.65
CA LEU A 635 13.55 11.39 -24.99
C LEU A 635 13.54 10.09 -25.80
N ASP A 636 13.83 8.97 -25.16
CA ASP A 636 13.88 7.65 -25.79
C ASP A 636 13.50 6.55 -24.78
N ILE A 637 13.02 5.44 -25.31
CA ILE A 637 12.65 4.25 -24.55
C ILE A 637 13.41 3.06 -25.13
N GLY A 638 14.22 2.41 -24.31
CA GLY A 638 14.98 1.22 -24.70
C GLY A 638 14.95 0.13 -23.66
N MET A 639 15.40 -1.05 -24.06
CA MET A 639 15.54 -2.19 -23.16
C MET A 639 16.85 -2.10 -22.38
N TYR A 640 16.79 -2.43 -21.06
CA TYR A 640 17.99 -2.54 -20.24
C TYR A 640 18.80 -3.76 -20.68
N GLN A 641 20.08 -3.54 -21.02
CA GLN A 641 20.97 -4.62 -21.40
C GLN A 641 21.69 -5.20 -20.18
N ILE A 642 21.37 -6.44 -19.84
CA ILE A 642 22.04 -7.18 -18.76
C ILE A 642 23.42 -7.64 -19.27
N ARG A 643 24.49 -7.23 -18.59
CA ARG A 643 25.89 -7.57 -18.88
C ARG A 643 26.42 -8.66 -17.95
N GLU A 644 27.55 -9.28 -18.26
CA GLU A 644 28.21 -10.23 -17.36
C GLU A 644 28.57 -9.58 -16.01
N ALA A 645 28.96 -8.30 -16.01
CA ALA A 645 29.24 -7.55 -14.80
C ALA A 645 28.02 -7.48 -13.85
N ASN A 646 26.80 -7.32 -14.39
CA ASN A 646 25.57 -7.37 -13.59
C ASN A 646 25.38 -8.74 -12.96
N GLN A 647 25.57 -9.79 -13.74
CA GLN A 647 25.41 -11.19 -13.29
C GLN A 647 26.46 -11.56 -12.24
N MET A 648 27.69 -11.07 -12.40
CA MET A 648 28.76 -11.26 -11.41
C MET A 648 28.36 -10.69 -10.06
N VAL A 649 27.93 -9.44 -10.00
CA VAL A 649 27.51 -8.80 -8.75
C VAL A 649 26.30 -9.52 -8.15
N GLU A 650 25.32 -9.86 -8.99
CA GLU A 650 24.12 -10.62 -8.54
C GLU A 650 24.50 -11.91 -7.80
N GLU A 651 25.38 -12.75 -8.37
CA GLU A 651 25.72 -14.03 -7.75
C GLU A 651 26.42 -13.87 -6.40
N PHE A 652 27.33 -12.90 -6.25
CA PHE A 652 27.97 -12.61 -4.97
C PHE A 652 26.98 -12.03 -3.95
N MET A 653 26.04 -11.16 -4.36
CA MET A 653 24.98 -10.67 -3.48
C MET A 653 24.06 -11.82 -3.01
N LEU A 654 23.70 -12.74 -3.90
CA LEU A 654 22.89 -13.90 -3.55
C LEU A 654 23.63 -14.80 -2.55
N ALA A 655 24.91 -15.07 -2.78
CA ALA A 655 25.74 -15.86 -1.87
C ALA A 655 25.83 -15.22 -0.47
N ALA A 656 26.01 -13.90 -0.39
CA ALA A 656 26.04 -13.16 0.88
C ALA A 656 24.71 -13.28 1.63
N ASN A 657 23.60 -13.08 0.93
CA ASN A 657 22.26 -13.21 1.50
C ASN A 657 21.97 -14.61 2.04
N VAL A 658 22.40 -15.68 1.33
CA VAL A 658 22.27 -17.08 1.79
C VAL A 658 23.14 -17.32 3.01
N SER A 659 24.43 -16.94 2.97
CA SER A 659 25.37 -17.15 4.09
C SER A 659 24.88 -16.46 5.36
N VAL A 660 24.34 -15.24 5.24
CA VAL A 660 23.79 -14.51 6.39
C VAL A 660 22.52 -15.18 6.90
N ALA A 661 21.62 -15.63 5.99
CA ALA A 661 20.40 -16.34 6.38
C ALA A 661 20.71 -17.60 7.21
N GLU A 662 21.72 -18.39 6.80
CA GLU A 662 22.19 -19.57 7.53
C GLU A 662 22.74 -19.20 8.92
N LYS A 663 23.53 -18.12 8.99
CA LYS A 663 24.13 -17.66 10.26
C LYS A 663 23.06 -17.20 11.24
N ILE A 664 22.12 -16.34 10.82
CA ILE A 664 21.08 -15.83 11.71
C ILE A 664 20.10 -16.92 12.14
N LEU A 665 19.68 -17.80 11.23
CA LEU A 665 18.75 -18.88 11.55
C LEU A 665 19.34 -19.88 12.54
N LYS A 666 20.65 -20.17 12.43
CA LYS A 666 21.35 -21.04 13.38
C LYS A 666 21.33 -20.48 14.80
N HIS A 667 21.42 -19.16 14.97
CA HIS A 667 21.47 -18.49 16.28
C HIS A 667 20.06 -18.11 16.78
N PHE A 668 19.15 -17.79 15.87
CA PHE A 668 17.79 -17.31 16.16
C PHE A 668 16.73 -18.11 15.40
N PRO A 669 16.53 -19.42 15.73
CA PRO A 669 15.64 -20.30 14.95
C PRO A 669 14.19 -19.83 14.84
N PHE A 670 13.72 -19.05 15.84
CA PHE A 670 12.30 -18.64 15.93
C PHE A 670 12.06 -17.16 15.64
N CYS A 671 13.10 -16.37 15.44
CA CYS A 671 13.00 -14.93 15.24
C CYS A 671 13.95 -14.38 14.17
N SER A 672 14.21 -15.17 13.13
CA SER A 672 14.97 -14.70 11.96
C SER A 672 14.03 -14.15 10.89
N LEU A 673 14.38 -12.99 10.33
CA LEU A 673 13.68 -12.44 9.17
C LEU A 673 14.22 -13.09 7.90
N LEU A 674 13.38 -13.84 7.25
CA LEU A 674 13.69 -14.58 6.03
C LEU A 674 12.80 -14.13 4.87
N ARG A 675 13.16 -14.54 3.64
CA ARG A 675 12.39 -14.27 2.43
C ARG A 675 12.19 -15.55 1.64
N ARG A 676 10.94 -15.86 1.31
CA ARG A 676 10.60 -17.06 0.55
C ARG A 676 9.87 -16.73 -0.75
N HIS A 677 9.93 -17.66 -1.67
CA HIS A 677 9.13 -17.68 -2.89
C HIS A 677 8.48 -19.08 -2.98
N PRO A 678 7.16 -19.18 -2.72
CA PRO A 678 6.48 -20.47 -2.76
C PRO A 678 6.58 -21.12 -4.14
N THR A 679 6.57 -22.45 -4.18
CA THR A 679 6.46 -23.21 -5.44
C THR A 679 5.12 -22.88 -6.11
N PRO A 680 5.09 -22.58 -7.43
CA PRO A 680 3.84 -22.34 -8.15
C PRO A 680 2.97 -23.59 -8.14
N THR A 681 1.65 -23.41 -8.04
CA THR A 681 0.71 -24.54 -8.15
C THR A 681 0.58 -24.99 -9.61
N ARG A 682 0.16 -26.25 -9.83
CA ARG A 682 -0.06 -26.76 -11.18
C ARG A 682 -1.07 -25.91 -11.96
N GLU A 683 -2.10 -25.39 -11.30
CA GLU A 683 -3.11 -24.51 -11.89
C GLU A 683 -2.53 -23.19 -12.41
N MET A 684 -1.51 -22.66 -11.74
CA MET A 684 -0.78 -21.46 -12.21
C MET A 684 0.03 -21.74 -13.47
N LEU A 685 0.45 -22.98 -13.70
CA LEU A 685 1.24 -23.40 -14.86
C LEU A 685 0.37 -23.86 -16.04
N GLU A 686 -0.88 -24.23 -15.80
CA GLU A 686 -1.80 -24.73 -16.81
C GLU A 686 -1.94 -23.83 -18.07
N PRO A 687 -2.07 -22.49 -17.95
CA PRO A 687 -2.12 -21.62 -19.13
C PRO A 687 -0.84 -21.66 -19.98
N LEU A 688 0.31 -21.82 -19.35
CA LEU A 688 1.59 -21.96 -20.04
C LEU A 688 1.67 -23.29 -20.77
N LEU A 689 1.30 -24.39 -20.11
CA LEU A 689 1.30 -25.73 -20.70
C LEU A 689 0.41 -25.80 -21.93
N ARG A 690 -0.79 -25.19 -21.87
CA ARG A 690 -1.72 -25.10 -23.02
C ARG A 690 -1.11 -24.30 -24.17
N THR A 691 -0.48 -23.15 -23.86
CA THR A 691 0.16 -22.33 -24.89
C THR A 691 1.32 -23.06 -25.55
N ALA A 692 2.13 -23.77 -24.78
CA ALA A 692 3.24 -24.54 -25.30
C ALA A 692 2.78 -25.73 -26.17
N ALA A 693 1.81 -26.47 -25.70
CA ALA A 693 1.22 -27.60 -26.46
C ALA A 693 0.63 -27.11 -27.81
N ALA A 694 -0.01 -25.94 -27.84
CA ALA A 694 -0.58 -25.36 -29.04
C ALA A 694 0.47 -24.97 -30.10
N VAL A 695 1.72 -24.69 -29.68
CA VAL A 695 2.85 -24.43 -30.60
C VAL A 695 3.75 -25.64 -30.83
N GLY A 696 3.32 -26.82 -30.36
CA GLY A 696 4.06 -28.08 -30.56
C GLY A 696 5.30 -28.22 -29.68
N LEU A 697 5.38 -27.43 -28.57
CA LEU A 697 6.44 -27.53 -27.57
C LEU A 697 5.96 -28.39 -26.41
N ASP A 698 6.61 -29.53 -26.21
CA ASP A 698 6.41 -30.33 -25.00
C ASP A 698 7.24 -29.70 -23.87
N LEU A 699 6.58 -29.02 -22.94
CA LEU A 699 7.26 -28.34 -21.82
C LEU A 699 7.35 -29.31 -20.63
N ASP A 700 8.55 -29.67 -20.31
CA ASP A 700 8.87 -30.27 -19.02
C ASP A 700 8.82 -29.17 -17.95
N ILE A 701 7.77 -29.19 -17.12
CA ILE A 701 7.61 -28.27 -15.99
C ILE A 701 8.66 -28.46 -14.88
N SER A 702 9.48 -29.49 -14.95
CA SER A 702 10.64 -29.67 -14.09
C SER A 702 11.83 -28.77 -14.49
N SER A 703 11.81 -28.16 -15.70
CA SER A 703 12.88 -27.29 -16.17
C SER A 703 12.59 -25.79 -15.90
N SER A 704 13.60 -25.07 -15.46
CA SER A 704 13.49 -23.67 -15.04
C SER A 704 13.14 -22.69 -16.16
N LYS A 705 13.45 -23.01 -17.40
CA LYS A 705 13.33 -22.08 -18.54
C LYS A 705 11.90 -21.87 -19.02
N ALA A 706 11.06 -22.88 -18.89
CA ALA A 706 9.66 -22.85 -19.32
C ALA A 706 8.73 -22.18 -18.28
N LEU A 707 9.17 -22.13 -17.04
CA LEU A 707 8.43 -21.56 -15.91
C LEU A 707 8.56 -20.03 -15.81
N ALA A 708 9.54 -19.42 -16.48
CA ALA A 708 9.83 -18.00 -16.38
C ALA A 708 8.63 -17.11 -16.73
N ASP A 709 7.89 -17.46 -17.78
CA ASP A 709 6.75 -16.66 -18.27
C ASP A 709 5.47 -16.81 -17.41
N SER A 710 5.39 -17.88 -16.61
CA SER A 710 4.22 -18.13 -15.72
C SER A 710 4.38 -17.58 -14.33
N LEU A 711 5.58 -17.20 -13.91
CA LEU A 711 5.91 -16.80 -12.53
C LEU A 711 5.55 -15.35 -12.18
N ASP A 712 5.02 -14.57 -13.09
CA ASP A 712 4.57 -13.18 -12.81
C ASP A 712 3.52 -13.09 -11.69
N ARG A 713 2.92 -14.21 -11.28
CA ARG A 713 1.90 -14.27 -10.22
C ARG A 713 2.41 -14.71 -8.85
N ALA A 714 3.59 -15.33 -8.77
CA ALA A 714 4.17 -15.73 -7.49
C ALA A 714 5.14 -14.66 -7.00
N VAL A 715 4.80 -13.98 -5.90
CA VAL A 715 5.60 -12.89 -5.32
C VAL A 715 6.39 -13.40 -4.12
N ALA A 716 7.69 -13.09 -4.07
CA ALA A 716 8.52 -13.39 -2.92
C ALA A 716 8.16 -12.49 -1.71
N VAL A 717 8.02 -13.08 -0.53
CA VAL A 717 7.54 -12.42 0.69
C VAL A 717 8.50 -12.59 1.86
N TYR A 718 8.56 -11.58 2.75
CA TYR A 718 9.23 -11.67 4.04
C TYR A 718 8.34 -12.42 5.03
N PHE A 719 8.98 -13.21 5.89
CA PHE A 719 8.33 -13.94 6.98
C PHE A 719 9.30 -14.12 8.15
N CYS A 720 8.78 -14.43 9.32
CA CYS A 720 9.59 -14.82 10.47
C CYS A 720 9.75 -16.34 10.52
N SER A 721 10.97 -16.83 10.77
CA SER A 721 11.28 -18.26 10.82
C SER A 721 10.41 -19.06 11.79
N GLY A 722 9.91 -18.43 12.86
CA GLY A 722 8.98 -19.08 13.78
C GLY A 722 7.54 -19.23 13.29
N ASP A 723 7.19 -18.72 12.10
CA ASP A 723 5.82 -18.79 11.55
C ASP A 723 5.61 -20.02 10.66
N LEU A 724 6.68 -20.61 10.16
CA LEU A 724 6.66 -21.68 9.16
C LEU A 724 7.61 -22.81 9.56
N SER A 725 7.54 -23.93 8.86
CA SER A 725 8.47 -25.04 8.99
C SER A 725 9.63 -24.95 7.97
N PRO A 726 10.83 -25.51 8.25
CA PRO A 726 11.99 -25.40 7.37
C PRO A 726 11.76 -25.77 5.88
N PRO A 727 10.94 -26.76 5.49
CA PRO A 727 10.66 -27.04 4.09
C PRO A 727 9.95 -25.90 3.36
N GLU A 728 9.25 -25.03 4.10
CA GLU A 728 8.50 -23.90 3.54
C GLU A 728 9.35 -22.62 3.37
N TYR A 729 10.63 -22.62 3.82
CA TYR A 729 11.55 -21.48 3.69
C TYR A 729 12.07 -21.29 2.27
N LEU A 730 11.88 -22.27 1.40
CA LEU A 730 12.41 -22.31 0.04
C LEU A 730 12.09 -21.04 -0.75
N HIS A 731 13.12 -20.47 -1.35
CA HIS A 731 12.99 -19.44 -2.37
C HIS A 731 13.04 -20.09 -3.76
N TYR A 732 11.88 -20.51 -4.27
CA TYR A 732 11.76 -21.32 -5.50
C TYR A 732 12.48 -20.67 -6.69
N GLY A 733 12.21 -19.39 -7.00
CA GLY A 733 12.82 -18.70 -8.14
C GLY A 733 14.36 -18.64 -8.12
N LEU A 734 14.98 -18.69 -6.94
CA LEU A 734 16.44 -18.69 -6.78
C LEU A 734 17.02 -20.11 -6.60
N ALA A 735 16.18 -21.13 -6.48
CA ALA A 735 16.55 -22.49 -6.05
C ALA A 735 17.37 -22.48 -4.75
N ALA A 736 17.07 -21.54 -3.84
CA ALA A 736 17.76 -21.37 -2.57
C ALA A 736 16.91 -21.95 -1.43
N PRO A 737 17.41 -22.93 -0.66
CA PRO A 737 16.65 -23.53 0.44
C PRO A 737 16.41 -22.54 1.57
N LEU A 738 17.27 -21.52 1.68
CA LEU A 738 17.20 -20.47 2.68
C LEU A 738 17.68 -19.15 2.07
N TYR A 739 16.96 -18.06 2.33
CA TYR A 739 17.30 -16.74 1.79
C TYR A 739 16.81 -15.61 2.68
N THR A 740 17.58 -14.53 2.75
CA THR A 740 17.19 -13.27 3.37
C THR A 740 17.70 -12.09 2.54
N HIS A 741 17.42 -10.89 2.97
CA HIS A 741 18.01 -9.67 2.42
C HIS A 741 18.98 -9.05 3.42
N PHE A 742 20.24 -8.91 3.03
CA PHE A 742 21.33 -8.35 3.81
C PHE A 742 22.08 -7.24 3.08
N THR A 743 22.16 -7.33 1.75
CA THR A 743 23.10 -6.57 0.91
C THR A 743 22.73 -5.13 0.61
N SER A 744 21.57 -4.63 1.02
CA SER A 744 21.12 -3.26 0.67
C SER A 744 20.41 -2.53 1.83
N PRO A 745 21.06 -2.31 2.97
CA PRO A 745 20.46 -1.66 4.15
C PRO A 745 20.16 -0.16 3.96
N ILE A 746 20.73 0.50 2.97
CA ILE A 746 20.45 1.90 2.62
C ILE A 746 19.02 2.06 2.09
N ARG A 747 18.52 1.06 1.40
CA ARG A 747 17.25 1.13 0.66
C ARG A 747 16.19 0.12 1.09
N ARG A 748 16.49 -0.80 2.01
CA ARG A 748 15.53 -1.78 2.54
C ARG A 748 15.66 -1.90 4.05
N TYR A 749 14.59 -1.64 4.77
CA TYR A 749 14.58 -1.76 6.22
C TYR A 749 14.71 -3.21 6.70
N ALA A 750 14.28 -4.18 5.88
CA ALA A 750 14.51 -5.59 6.14
C ALA A 750 15.99 -5.92 6.35
N ASP A 751 16.87 -5.34 5.53
CA ASP A 751 18.33 -5.51 5.64
C ASP A 751 18.86 -4.91 6.96
N VAL A 752 18.32 -3.76 7.39
CA VAL A 752 18.69 -3.16 8.70
C VAL A 752 18.35 -4.11 9.85
N ILE A 753 17.19 -4.77 9.82
CA ILE A 753 16.80 -5.79 10.81
C ILE A 753 17.78 -6.96 10.77
N VAL A 754 18.12 -7.45 9.56
CA VAL A 754 19.05 -8.59 9.38
C VAL A 754 20.47 -8.24 9.85
N HIS A 755 20.95 -7.01 9.61
CA HIS A 755 22.23 -6.53 10.16
C HIS A 755 22.24 -6.56 11.69
N ARG A 756 21.15 -6.17 12.34
CA ARG A 756 21.02 -6.23 13.80
C ARG A 756 21.03 -7.66 14.32
N LEU A 757 20.34 -8.58 13.65
CA LEU A 757 20.36 -10.01 13.97
C LEU A 757 21.76 -10.59 13.78
N LEU A 758 22.43 -10.25 12.69
CA LEU A 758 23.80 -10.72 12.43
C LEU A 758 24.78 -10.19 13.47
N ALA A 759 24.74 -8.90 13.82
CA ALA A 759 25.58 -8.31 14.86
C ALA A 759 25.35 -8.97 16.23
N ALA A 760 24.11 -9.29 16.57
CA ALA A 760 23.77 -10.03 17.79
C ALA A 760 24.28 -11.48 17.75
N SER A 761 24.25 -12.15 16.59
CA SER A 761 24.79 -13.51 16.42
C SER A 761 26.31 -13.61 16.52
N LEU A 762 26.99 -12.47 16.38
CA LEU A 762 28.43 -12.31 16.53
C LEU A 762 28.83 -11.72 17.91
N GLU A 763 27.85 -11.55 18.81
CA GLU A 763 28.02 -10.96 20.15
C GLU A 763 28.56 -9.50 20.14
N ILE A 764 28.52 -8.83 18.97
CA ILE A 764 28.94 -7.43 18.83
C ILE A 764 27.92 -6.50 19.50
N SER A 765 26.64 -6.83 19.46
CA SER A 765 25.56 -6.05 20.07
C SER A 765 24.53 -6.96 20.73
N LYS A 766 23.80 -6.43 21.73
CA LYS A 766 22.69 -7.15 22.33
C LYS A 766 21.50 -7.14 21.36
N LEU A 767 20.80 -8.26 21.26
CA LEU A 767 19.56 -8.33 20.51
C LEU A 767 18.53 -7.37 21.12
N PRO A 768 17.91 -6.46 20.35
CA PRO A 768 16.86 -5.60 20.87
C PRO A 768 15.76 -6.42 21.55
N THR A 769 15.24 -5.93 22.68
CA THR A 769 14.21 -6.63 23.48
C THR A 769 12.97 -6.94 22.67
N VAL A 770 12.61 -6.09 21.71
CA VAL A 770 11.50 -6.26 20.78
C VAL A 770 11.61 -7.56 19.94
N PHE A 771 12.83 -8.06 19.71
CA PHE A 771 13.07 -9.31 18.98
C PHE A 771 13.03 -10.55 19.87
N GLN A 772 13.11 -10.39 21.19
CA GLN A 772 13.18 -11.50 22.16
C GLN A 772 11.79 -11.99 22.62
N ASP A 773 10.76 -11.17 22.49
CA ASP A 773 9.42 -11.42 23.06
C ASP A 773 8.56 -12.37 22.20
N ARG A 774 9.13 -13.51 21.79
CA ARG A 774 8.32 -14.57 21.18
C ARG A 774 8.19 -15.76 22.12
N PRO A 775 6.99 -16.05 22.67
CA PRO A 775 6.79 -17.28 23.42
C PRO A 775 7.00 -18.49 22.48
N GLN A 776 7.77 -19.45 22.94
CA GLN A 776 7.90 -20.74 22.26
C GLN A 776 6.51 -21.37 22.09
N LEU A 777 6.04 -21.48 20.86
CA LEU A 777 4.83 -22.23 20.52
C LEU A 777 5.15 -23.72 20.68
N THR A 778 4.77 -24.28 21.81
CA THR A 778 5.02 -25.69 22.13
C THR A 778 4.04 -26.66 21.43
N SER A 779 3.01 -26.17 20.75
CA SER A 779 2.18 -27.00 19.87
C SER A 779 1.33 -26.17 18.89
N ILE A 780 1.20 -26.66 17.67
CA ILE A 780 0.33 -26.12 16.60
C ILE A 780 -1.18 -26.23 16.94
N ALA A 781 -1.53 -26.99 17.98
CA ALA A 781 -2.91 -27.21 18.41
C ALA A 781 -3.53 -26.01 19.15
N ASP A 782 -2.73 -25.10 19.72
CA ASP A 782 -3.24 -24.00 20.55
C ASP A 782 -3.56 -22.71 19.76
N SER A 783 -3.36 -22.70 18.45
CA SER A 783 -3.56 -21.49 17.62
C SER A 783 -5.03 -21.21 17.22
N LYS A 784 -5.95 -22.14 17.49
CA LYS A 784 -7.37 -21.98 17.10
C LYS A 784 -8.24 -21.21 18.10
N ASP A 785 -7.79 -21.01 19.35
CA ASP A 785 -8.62 -20.39 20.40
C ASP A 785 -8.24 -18.94 20.78
N VAL A 786 -7.40 -18.27 20.02
CA VAL A 786 -6.94 -16.89 20.33
C VAL A 786 -7.57 -15.85 19.39
N LEU A 787 -8.89 -15.85 19.34
CA LEU A 787 -9.69 -14.72 18.83
C LEU A 787 -10.44 -14.06 19.99
N HIS A 788 -9.72 -13.42 20.92
CA HIS A 788 -10.34 -12.52 21.89
C HIS A 788 -9.54 -11.24 22.11
N ASN A 789 -10.26 -10.16 22.05
CA ASN A 789 -9.98 -8.73 21.88
C ASN A 789 -9.06 -8.03 22.90
N ASP A 790 -8.31 -8.71 23.75
CA ASP A 790 -7.55 -8.05 24.83
C ASP A 790 -6.02 -8.12 24.71
N LEU A 791 -5.48 -8.45 23.52
CA LEU A 791 -4.04 -8.65 23.29
C LEU A 791 -3.36 -7.50 22.54
N LEU A 792 -3.88 -6.29 22.62
CA LEU A 792 -3.35 -5.11 21.91
C LEU A 792 -2.12 -4.45 22.56
N HIS A 793 -1.52 -5.01 23.60
CA HIS A 793 -0.46 -4.32 24.35
C HIS A 793 0.90 -5.03 24.51
N VAL A 794 1.09 -6.23 23.94
CA VAL A 794 2.42 -6.81 23.74
C VAL A 794 2.49 -7.18 22.29
N THR A 795 2.61 -6.20 21.47
CA THR A 795 2.67 -6.36 20.02
C THR A 795 3.99 -7.00 19.65
N LYS A 796 3.92 -8.11 19.37
CA LYS A 796 4.59 -9.05 18.57
C LYS A 796 5.14 -8.37 17.31
N PHE A 797 6.33 -7.79 17.45
CA PHE A 797 7.09 -7.20 16.35
C PHE A 797 7.10 -8.14 15.13
N TRP A 798 7.31 -9.43 15.37
CA TRP A 798 7.38 -10.43 14.32
C TRP A 798 6.04 -10.79 13.66
N ASP A 799 4.92 -10.52 14.30
CA ASP A 799 3.59 -10.73 13.69
C ASP A 799 3.22 -9.59 12.72
N ILE A 800 3.74 -8.38 12.98
CA ILE A 800 3.35 -7.16 12.25
C ILE A 800 4.42 -6.75 11.24
N MET A 801 5.69 -6.78 11.61
CA MET A 801 6.76 -6.21 10.79
C MET A 801 6.92 -6.90 9.43
N PRO A 802 6.94 -8.24 9.29
CA PRO A 802 7.03 -8.87 7.98
C PRO A 802 5.86 -8.52 7.07
N VAL A 803 4.64 -8.47 7.61
CA VAL A 803 3.44 -8.08 6.87
C VAL A 803 3.54 -6.63 6.39
N TYR A 804 4.01 -5.73 7.27
CA TYR A 804 4.19 -4.33 6.95
C TYR A 804 5.29 -4.12 5.88
N LEU A 805 6.43 -4.80 6.00
CA LEU A 805 7.50 -4.76 4.99
C LEU A 805 7.03 -5.28 3.62
N ASN A 806 6.24 -6.36 3.60
CA ASN A 806 5.64 -6.86 2.36
C ASN A 806 4.68 -5.83 1.75
N TYR A 807 3.86 -5.18 2.57
CA TYR A 807 2.96 -4.10 2.12
C TYR A 807 3.75 -2.93 1.52
N ARG A 808 4.77 -2.41 2.22
CA ARG A 808 5.60 -1.29 1.73
C ARG A 808 6.35 -1.65 0.45
N HIS A 809 6.93 -2.85 0.39
CA HIS A 809 7.62 -3.34 -0.80
C HIS A 809 6.69 -3.44 -2.01
N ARG A 810 5.50 -4.00 -1.82
CA ARG A 810 4.48 -4.08 -2.89
C ARG A 810 4.06 -2.69 -3.38
N ASN A 811 3.82 -1.76 -2.46
CA ASN A 811 3.44 -0.39 -2.83
C ASN A 811 4.56 0.32 -3.61
N ALA A 812 5.82 0.15 -3.20
CA ALA A 812 6.96 0.68 -3.93
C ALA A 812 7.06 0.11 -5.36
N GLN A 813 6.83 -1.19 -5.54
CA GLN A 813 6.80 -1.82 -6.86
C GLN A 813 5.64 -1.28 -7.72
N MET A 814 4.45 -1.13 -7.13
CA MET A 814 3.28 -0.59 -7.84
C MET A 814 3.51 0.87 -8.25
N ALA A 815 4.10 1.69 -7.40
CA ALA A 815 4.45 3.07 -7.72
C ALA A 815 5.49 3.14 -8.85
N SER A 816 6.52 2.29 -8.82
CA SER A 816 7.52 2.21 -9.89
C SER A 816 6.88 1.83 -11.24
N ARG A 817 6.02 0.80 -11.26
CA ARG A 817 5.28 0.38 -12.47
C ARG A 817 4.36 1.50 -13.00
N ALA A 818 3.63 2.18 -12.10
CA ALA A 818 2.77 3.29 -12.49
C ALA A 818 3.56 4.49 -13.03
N SER A 819 4.76 4.75 -12.51
CA SER A 819 5.67 5.76 -13.06
C SER A 819 6.15 5.40 -14.46
N VAL A 820 6.50 4.13 -14.70
CA VAL A 820 6.86 3.62 -16.04
C VAL A 820 5.68 3.80 -17.01
N GLU A 821 4.46 3.42 -16.61
CA GLU A 821 3.26 3.58 -17.42
C GLU A 821 3.00 5.06 -17.76
N LEU A 822 3.13 5.96 -16.78
CA LEU A 822 2.98 7.40 -16.97
C LEU A 822 3.97 7.95 -18.00
N HIS A 823 5.26 7.63 -17.86
CA HIS A 823 6.28 8.12 -18.79
C HIS A 823 6.16 7.50 -20.18
N THR A 824 5.68 6.27 -20.29
CA THR A 824 5.33 5.63 -21.55
C THR A 824 4.20 6.40 -22.26
N ILE A 825 3.14 6.79 -21.55
CA ILE A 825 2.06 7.60 -22.09
C ILE A 825 2.56 8.98 -22.54
N ILE A 826 3.42 9.64 -21.73
CA ILE A 826 4.00 10.94 -22.09
C ILE A 826 4.83 10.84 -23.38
N TYR A 827 5.63 9.79 -23.51
CA TYR A 827 6.47 9.55 -24.70
C TYR A 827 5.61 9.35 -25.96
N PHE A 828 4.67 8.39 -25.95
CA PHE A 828 3.86 8.06 -27.13
C PHE A 828 2.81 9.13 -27.48
N ARG A 829 2.46 10.02 -26.54
CA ARG A 829 1.65 11.21 -26.87
C ARG A 829 2.37 12.13 -27.86
N LYS A 830 3.71 12.20 -27.74
CA LYS A 830 4.55 13.00 -28.64
C LYS A 830 5.07 12.22 -29.86
N HIS A 831 5.15 10.90 -29.77
CA HIS A 831 5.78 10.01 -30.74
C HIS A 831 4.90 8.78 -31.08
N PRO A 832 3.72 8.95 -31.73
CA PRO A 832 2.97 7.81 -32.26
C PRO A 832 3.87 7.01 -33.22
N THR A 833 3.86 5.68 -33.14
CA THR A 833 4.87 4.87 -33.84
C THR A 833 4.32 3.53 -34.28
N ASP A 834 4.69 3.12 -35.53
CA ASP A 834 4.45 1.77 -36.03
C ASP A 834 5.60 0.85 -35.60
N THR A 835 5.26 -0.35 -35.14
CA THR A 835 6.26 -1.30 -34.66
C THR A 835 5.81 -2.75 -34.83
N GLU A 836 6.75 -3.67 -34.73
CA GLU A 836 6.47 -5.10 -34.68
C GLU A 836 6.15 -5.53 -33.26
N ALA A 837 5.17 -6.41 -33.12
CA ALA A 837 4.75 -6.99 -31.87
C ALA A 837 4.52 -8.49 -32.02
N ARG A 838 4.61 -9.23 -30.92
CA ARG A 838 4.39 -10.67 -30.88
C ARG A 838 3.13 -10.98 -30.08
N ILE A 839 2.24 -11.80 -30.62
CA ILE A 839 1.02 -12.23 -29.95
C ILE A 839 1.41 -13.16 -28.79
N VAL A 840 0.98 -12.83 -27.57
CA VAL A 840 1.29 -13.61 -26.36
C VAL A 840 0.07 -14.35 -25.80
N LYS A 841 -1.16 -13.84 -26.06
CA LYS A 841 -2.39 -14.47 -25.61
C LYS A 841 -3.51 -14.20 -26.61
N ILE A 842 -4.35 -15.20 -26.85
CA ILE A 842 -5.56 -15.08 -27.68
C ILE A 842 -6.78 -14.83 -26.78
N ARG A 843 -7.73 -14.05 -27.28
CA ARG A 843 -9.02 -13.74 -26.65
C ARG A 843 -10.15 -13.79 -27.66
N SER A 844 -11.40 -13.91 -27.18
CA SER A 844 -12.58 -14.03 -28.05
C SER A 844 -12.82 -12.82 -28.95
N ASN A 845 -12.33 -11.63 -28.58
CA ASN A 845 -12.50 -10.37 -29.32
C ASN A 845 -11.18 -9.75 -29.78
N GLY A 846 -10.07 -10.49 -29.69
CA GLY A 846 -8.76 -10.00 -30.08
C GLY A 846 -7.62 -10.80 -29.50
N PHE A 847 -6.49 -10.17 -29.31
CA PHE A 847 -5.31 -10.80 -28.71
C PHE A 847 -4.47 -9.79 -27.93
N ILE A 848 -3.67 -10.29 -27.01
CA ILE A 848 -2.70 -9.50 -26.27
C ILE A 848 -1.34 -9.65 -26.99
N VAL A 849 -0.68 -8.52 -27.25
CA VAL A 849 0.64 -8.49 -27.88
C VAL A 849 1.70 -7.97 -26.92
N PHE A 850 2.91 -8.46 -27.11
CA PHE A 850 4.13 -7.93 -26.50
C PHE A 850 4.97 -7.21 -27.56
N VAL A 851 5.41 -6.00 -27.27
CA VAL A 851 6.24 -5.16 -28.15
C VAL A 851 7.69 -5.25 -27.68
N PRO A 852 8.55 -6.07 -28.31
CA PRO A 852 9.91 -6.32 -27.80
C PRO A 852 10.77 -5.06 -27.68
N LYS A 853 10.63 -4.12 -28.63
CA LYS A 853 11.41 -2.89 -28.66
C LYS A 853 11.21 -2.01 -27.43
N TYR A 854 10.00 -1.99 -26.89
CA TYR A 854 9.60 -1.09 -25.79
C TYR A 854 9.26 -1.82 -24.51
N GLY A 855 9.23 -3.16 -24.48
CA GLY A 855 8.83 -3.95 -23.32
C GLY A 855 7.36 -3.77 -22.91
N ILE A 856 6.50 -3.37 -23.84
CA ILE A 856 5.09 -3.06 -23.59
C ILE A 856 4.22 -4.27 -23.93
N GLU A 857 3.29 -4.58 -23.06
CA GLU A 857 2.23 -5.56 -23.30
C GLU A 857 0.87 -4.83 -23.35
N GLY A 858 0.03 -5.15 -24.34
CA GLY A 858 -1.27 -4.53 -24.43
C GLY A 858 -2.24 -5.27 -25.35
N PRO A 859 -3.56 -4.98 -25.23
CA PRO A 859 -4.59 -5.60 -26.04
C PRO A 859 -4.69 -4.96 -27.43
N VAL A 860 -4.90 -5.81 -28.43
CA VAL A 860 -5.30 -5.45 -29.80
C VAL A 860 -6.68 -6.03 -30.06
N TYR A 861 -7.65 -5.19 -30.39
CA TYR A 861 -9.02 -5.58 -30.65
C TYR A 861 -9.23 -5.84 -32.14
N LEU A 862 -9.89 -6.96 -32.50
CA LEU A 862 -10.20 -7.35 -33.88
C LEU A 862 -11.60 -6.89 -34.31
N THR A 863 -12.48 -6.57 -33.35
CA THR A 863 -13.83 -6.07 -33.62
C THR A 863 -13.93 -4.58 -33.33
N ALA A 864 -14.58 -3.82 -34.18
CA ALA A 864 -14.84 -2.40 -33.97
C ALA A 864 -15.77 -2.18 -32.76
N LYS A 865 -15.55 -1.07 -32.02
CA LYS A 865 -16.39 -0.70 -30.88
C LYS A 865 -17.87 -0.59 -31.30
N GLY A 866 -18.72 -1.36 -30.62
CA GLY A 866 -20.17 -1.26 -30.75
C GLY A 866 -20.83 -2.29 -31.71
N ASP A 867 -20.04 -3.06 -32.40
CA ASP A 867 -20.56 -4.20 -33.15
C ASP A 867 -20.61 -5.43 -32.22
N ASN A 868 -21.79 -5.85 -31.84
CA ASN A 868 -22.06 -7.14 -31.21
C ASN A 868 -21.80 -8.27 -32.22
N GLY A 869 -20.67 -8.25 -32.91
CA GLY A 869 -20.26 -9.23 -33.92
C GLY A 869 -20.08 -10.63 -33.37
N GLY A 870 -21.13 -11.15 -32.78
CA GLY A 870 -21.22 -12.57 -32.46
C GLY A 870 -21.22 -13.37 -33.75
N GLY A 871 -20.04 -13.73 -34.23
CA GLY A 871 -19.91 -14.61 -35.37
C GLY A 871 -18.77 -14.30 -36.32
N GLU A 872 -18.15 -13.11 -36.27
CA GLU A 872 -17.11 -12.78 -37.27
C GLU A 872 -15.73 -13.44 -36.92
N TRP A 873 -15.43 -13.65 -35.64
CA TRP A 873 -14.18 -14.27 -35.17
C TRP A 873 -14.45 -15.46 -34.26
N VAL A 874 -13.80 -16.59 -34.55
CA VAL A 874 -13.88 -17.84 -33.81
C VAL A 874 -12.55 -18.12 -33.14
N VAL A 875 -12.59 -18.38 -31.83
CA VAL A 875 -11.40 -18.74 -31.04
C VAL A 875 -11.29 -20.26 -30.93
N ASP A 876 -10.16 -20.78 -31.32
CA ASP A 876 -9.76 -22.16 -31.10
C ASP A 876 -8.80 -22.21 -29.89
N GLU A 877 -9.35 -22.53 -28.72
CA GLU A 877 -8.56 -22.60 -27.47
C GLU A 877 -7.55 -23.75 -27.47
N GLN A 878 -7.82 -24.84 -28.18
CA GLN A 878 -6.92 -25.98 -28.22
C GLN A 878 -5.66 -25.65 -29.04
N HIS A 879 -5.83 -24.94 -30.15
CA HIS A 879 -4.72 -24.56 -31.02
C HIS A 879 -4.22 -23.12 -30.74
N GLN A 880 -4.79 -22.43 -29.72
CA GLN A 880 -4.45 -21.04 -29.37
C GLN A 880 -4.42 -20.12 -30.60
N GLN A 881 -5.52 -20.12 -31.34
CA GLN A 881 -5.69 -19.45 -32.60
C GLN A 881 -7.01 -18.69 -32.64
N VAL A 882 -7.01 -17.50 -33.27
CA VAL A 882 -8.26 -16.80 -33.62
C VAL A 882 -8.38 -16.71 -35.13
N LYS A 883 -9.51 -17.14 -35.64
CA LYS A 883 -9.82 -17.19 -37.09
C LYS A 883 -11.06 -16.34 -37.38
N LYS A 884 -11.05 -15.67 -38.50
CA LYS A 884 -12.27 -15.08 -39.06
C LYS A 884 -13.24 -16.21 -39.47
N ALA A 885 -14.54 -16.00 -39.29
CA ALA A 885 -15.54 -17.05 -39.56
C ALA A 885 -15.51 -17.54 -41.02
N ASP A 886 -15.09 -16.69 -41.96
CA ASP A 886 -14.90 -17.01 -43.37
C ASP A 886 -13.58 -17.78 -43.67
N GLY A 887 -12.72 -17.97 -42.67
CA GLY A 887 -11.41 -18.63 -42.81
C GLY A 887 -10.34 -17.81 -43.53
N SER A 888 -10.63 -16.56 -43.93
CA SER A 888 -9.70 -15.71 -44.73
C SER A 888 -8.48 -15.25 -43.97
N VAL A 889 -8.60 -15.04 -42.65
CA VAL A 889 -7.53 -14.53 -41.78
C VAL A 889 -7.47 -15.35 -40.51
N SER A 890 -6.26 -15.69 -40.08
CA SER A 890 -6.02 -16.37 -38.81
C SER A 890 -4.79 -15.80 -38.13
N TYR A 891 -4.86 -15.69 -36.80
CA TYR A 891 -3.74 -15.26 -35.95
C TYR A 891 -3.44 -16.31 -34.91
N ASN A 892 -2.15 -16.64 -34.75
CA ASN A 892 -1.66 -17.65 -33.82
C ASN A 892 -0.86 -17.02 -32.70
N VAL A 893 -0.82 -17.67 -31.54
CA VAL A 893 0.13 -17.31 -30.49
C VAL A 893 1.57 -17.37 -31.03
N LEU A 894 2.42 -16.44 -30.55
CA LEU A 894 3.81 -16.19 -30.95
C LEU A 894 3.98 -15.63 -32.39
N GLN A 895 2.92 -15.43 -33.16
CA GLN A 895 3.00 -14.78 -34.45
C GLN A 895 3.42 -13.32 -34.32
N MET A 896 4.26 -12.85 -35.26
CA MET A 896 4.62 -11.44 -35.38
C MET A 896 3.52 -10.71 -36.15
N VAL A 897 3.15 -9.54 -35.62
CA VAL A 897 2.17 -8.62 -36.25
C VAL A 897 2.71 -7.20 -36.22
N ARG A 898 2.27 -6.37 -37.16
CA ARG A 898 2.57 -4.93 -37.13
C ARG A 898 1.43 -4.19 -36.47
N ILE A 899 1.79 -3.27 -35.57
CA ILE A 899 0.84 -2.49 -34.81
C ILE A 899 1.22 -1.01 -34.80
N HIS A 900 0.22 -0.17 -34.66
CA HIS A 900 0.33 1.25 -34.38
C HIS A 900 0.15 1.51 -32.89
N LEU A 901 1.04 2.30 -32.31
CA LEU A 901 1.03 2.76 -30.92
C LEU A 901 0.66 4.24 -30.88
N GLU A 902 -0.46 4.57 -30.27
CA GLU A 902 -0.91 5.95 -30.06
C GLU A 902 -1.54 6.15 -28.68
N VAL A 903 -1.56 7.39 -28.20
CA VAL A 903 -2.28 7.74 -26.97
C VAL A 903 -3.64 8.30 -27.29
N VAL A 904 -4.68 7.67 -26.79
CA VAL A 904 -6.07 8.10 -26.96
C VAL A 904 -6.66 8.50 -25.60
N GLU A 905 -7.64 9.39 -25.60
CA GLU A 905 -8.38 9.81 -24.42
C GLU A 905 -9.85 9.41 -24.56
N PRO A 906 -10.18 8.14 -24.38
CA PRO A 906 -11.54 7.64 -24.54
C PRO A 906 -12.52 8.16 -23.48
N GLN A 907 -12.00 8.58 -22.33
CA GLN A 907 -12.73 9.30 -21.28
C GLN A 907 -11.96 10.58 -20.94
N PRO A 908 -12.66 11.66 -20.62
CA PRO A 908 -12.01 12.89 -20.16
C PRO A 908 -11.05 12.58 -19.02
N ASN A 909 -9.84 13.11 -19.11
CA ASN A 909 -8.82 13.01 -18.07
C ASN A 909 -8.23 11.61 -17.80
N ARG A 910 -8.44 10.64 -18.72
CA ARG A 910 -7.88 9.28 -18.65
C ARG A 910 -7.19 8.88 -19.95
N PRO A 911 -5.97 9.37 -20.19
CA PRO A 911 -5.19 8.95 -21.34
C PRO A 911 -4.84 7.46 -21.24
N LYS A 912 -4.82 6.80 -22.39
CA LYS A 912 -4.53 5.37 -22.52
C LYS A 912 -3.67 5.13 -23.75
N LEU A 913 -2.67 4.26 -23.65
CA LEU A 913 -1.97 3.73 -24.81
C LEU A 913 -2.87 2.74 -25.54
N GLN A 914 -3.14 3.01 -26.81
CA GLN A 914 -3.91 2.14 -27.71
C GLN A 914 -2.97 1.46 -28.68
N LEU A 915 -3.21 0.16 -28.88
CA LEU A 915 -2.50 -0.67 -29.85
C LEU A 915 -3.49 -1.07 -30.93
N THR A 916 -3.23 -0.71 -32.17
CA THR A 916 -4.10 -1.05 -33.31
C THR A 916 -3.33 -1.86 -34.35
N LEU A 917 -3.97 -2.87 -34.92
CA LEU A 917 -3.37 -3.69 -35.97
C LEU A 917 -3.28 -2.87 -37.26
N ILE A 918 -2.15 -2.97 -37.98
CA ILE A 918 -1.90 -2.32 -39.28
C ILE A 918 -1.99 -3.37 -40.37
#